data_3bb60093b57c6fd16e346942ba36fba3
#
_entry.id   3bb60093b57c6fd16e346942ba36fba3
#
_cell.length_a   1.000
_cell.length_b   1.000
_cell.length_c   1.000
_cell.angle_alpha   90.00
_cell.angle_beta   90.00
_cell.angle_gamma   90.00
#
_symmetry.space_group_name_H-M   'P 1'
#
loop_
_entity.id
_entity.type
_entity.pdbx_description
1 polymer ?
#
loop_
_entity_poly.entity_id
_entity_poly.type
_entity_poly.pdbx_seq_one_letter_code
_entity_poly.pdbx_strand_id
1 'polypeptide(L)'
;MTTQSDVRPGAAPSAEDPDTVDVAVATPEVPQPYGELGLRDDEYDRIRQILGRRPTQSELAMYSIMWSEHCSYKSSKVHLRQFSEKAPPSDRLLAGIGENAGVIRISDNLAVTFKVESHNHPSFVEPYQGAATGVGGIVRDILAMGARPVAVMDPLRFGAADHEDTARVLPGVVAGVGGYGNSLGLPNIGGEVVFDPCYQGNPLVNALCLGVLPADRLQNKAAAGAGNVVVLMGAKTGRDGIGGVSVLASATFDAGSAKRRPSVQVGDPFTEKLLIEACLELYDAQLVVGIQDLGGAGLTCALTETAAAAGTGMRVWLERVPLREQSMEPQEILASESQERMLLIVAPEKLEAVLKTADKWGVLATAIGEVTPAAPDGQPGRLVITWNGHTVVDVPPGSLADDGPVYARPMREPSDLILIQADRAETLPRPANPDALRETVLRMIASPNLCDKTWVTEQYDRYVLGNTVLAQPEDSGVIRIDEQSGLGVALSVDGNGRYARLDPYQGARLALAESYRNVAVTGARPIAVTNCLNFGSPEDPGVMWQFAEAVRGLADGCAELGIPVTGGNVSFYNQTGSVAIHPTPVVGVLGVLDDVTQRVPMGFSRPTHADGDVIFLLGETRLELSGSEWAWVAHEHLGGVPPRVDLAQEKLLADLVAEAARVGHLSSAHDLSDGGLAQALVESSLRHGVGARIALPEEFGTGSMPFVYLFSESAGRALVAVPRGQEKAFAGLCVEYGVPATALGVTDPNQDGIDIRDQFSIGFDELRAAFTSTLPRLFGGTTEAATPEPATTDGEPAAADPATGEPVAAEPPAPAAPVAGGPAEPAVSGAPPAAAVVAGTVETTAPAEVAETGDPGTAAPAGPTDTP
;
A
#
# COMPACT_ATOMS: atom_id res chain seq x y z
N MET A 1 1.56 59.97 14.50
CA MET A 1 2.89 60.16 13.91
C MET A 1 3.34 58.75 13.55
N THR A 2 3.07 58.37 12.32
CA THR A 2 3.45 57.05 11.73
C THR A 2 4.91 57.16 11.29
N THR A 3 5.79 56.36 11.89
CA THR A 3 7.16 56.24 11.46
C THR A 3 7.16 55.32 10.19
N GLN A 4 7.37 55.92 9.02
CA GLN A 4 7.76 55.23 7.80
C GLN A 4 9.17 54.61 8.05
N SER A 5 9.21 53.28 7.99
CA SER A 5 10.49 52.56 7.92
C SER A 5 11.09 52.76 6.51
N ASP A 6 12.26 53.39 6.45
CA ASP A 6 13.08 53.51 5.23
C ASP A 6 13.58 52.12 4.78
N VAL A 7 12.85 51.50 3.87
CA VAL A 7 13.32 50.32 3.17
C VAL A 7 14.31 50.77 2.08
N ARG A 8 15.59 50.48 2.23
CA ARG A 8 16.60 50.72 1.20
C ARG A 8 16.42 49.68 0.08
N PRO A 9 16.27 50.12 -1.18
CA PRO A 9 16.22 49.23 -2.31
C PRO A 9 17.55 48.49 -2.50
N GLY A 10 17.56 47.15 -2.45
CA GLY A 10 18.69 46.32 -2.89
C GLY A 10 19.49 45.57 -1.82
N ALA A 11 19.04 45.54 -0.57
CA ALA A 11 19.64 44.66 0.44
C ALA A 11 18.82 43.36 0.53
N ALA A 12 19.46 42.19 0.50
CA ALA A 12 18.86 40.95 0.90
C ALA A 12 18.38 41.08 2.36
N PRO A 13 17.21 40.46 2.73
CA PRO A 13 16.70 40.48 4.10
C PRO A 13 17.79 39.97 5.06
N SER A 14 17.91 40.63 6.21
CA SER A 14 18.79 40.14 7.28
C SER A 14 18.21 38.85 7.85
N ALA A 15 19.03 37.95 8.41
CA ALA A 15 18.62 36.67 8.97
C ALA A 15 17.60 36.76 10.15
N GLU A 16 17.19 37.95 10.53
CA GLU A 16 16.26 38.25 11.64
C GLU A 16 14.85 38.67 11.16
N ASP A 17 14.68 39.10 9.87
CA ASP A 17 13.38 39.53 9.37
C ASP A 17 12.81 38.54 8.33
N PRO A 18 11.53 38.08 8.48
CA PRO A 18 10.94 37.14 7.53
C PRO A 18 10.82 37.77 6.12
N ASP A 19 10.99 36.96 5.08
CA ASP A 19 10.74 37.37 3.68
C ASP A 19 9.22 37.53 3.48
N THR A 20 8.75 38.78 3.48
CA THR A 20 7.32 39.11 3.41
C THR A 20 6.87 39.36 1.99
N VAL A 21 5.56 39.35 1.77
CA VAL A 21 4.95 39.71 0.48
C VAL A 21 5.34 41.11 0.04
N ASP A 22 5.39 42.10 0.96
CA ASP A 22 5.82 43.47 0.64
C ASP A 22 7.31 43.52 0.21
N VAL A 23 8.18 42.75 0.87
CA VAL A 23 9.59 42.60 0.47
C VAL A 23 9.68 41.94 -0.91
N ALA A 24 8.89 40.89 -1.18
CA ALA A 24 8.88 40.20 -2.45
C ALA A 24 8.44 41.11 -3.61
N VAL A 25 7.46 41.99 -3.38
CA VAL A 25 7.04 43.01 -4.34
C VAL A 25 8.14 44.04 -4.60
N ALA A 26 8.82 44.49 -3.52
CA ALA A 26 9.85 45.51 -3.61
C ALA A 26 11.18 45.02 -4.21
N THR A 27 11.40 43.70 -4.23
CA THR A 27 12.66 43.08 -4.68
C THR A 27 12.46 41.98 -5.73
N PRO A 28 11.85 42.30 -6.90
CA PRO A 28 11.44 41.27 -7.89
C PRO A 28 12.60 40.52 -8.53
N GLU A 29 13.82 41.09 -8.51
CA GLU A 29 15.01 40.58 -9.21
C GLU A 29 15.97 39.81 -8.26
N VAL A 30 15.62 39.65 -6.97
CA VAL A 30 16.47 38.85 -6.06
C VAL A 30 16.47 37.39 -6.50
N PRO A 31 17.64 36.77 -6.77
CA PRO A 31 17.73 35.36 -7.12
C PRO A 31 17.20 34.45 -6.00
N GLN A 32 16.51 33.42 -6.37
CA GLN A 32 15.95 32.43 -5.43
C GLN A 32 16.46 31.02 -5.74
N PRO A 33 16.63 30.15 -4.74
CA PRO A 33 17.20 28.80 -4.89
C PRO A 33 16.15 27.76 -5.34
N TYR A 34 15.28 28.10 -6.30
CA TYR A 34 14.19 27.24 -6.72
C TYR A 34 14.67 25.90 -7.30
N GLY A 35 15.82 25.89 -8.00
CA GLY A 35 16.41 24.65 -8.52
C GLY A 35 16.92 23.72 -7.43
N GLU A 36 17.45 24.26 -6.31
CA GLU A 36 17.87 23.48 -5.14
C GLU A 36 16.65 22.85 -4.41
N LEU A 37 15.49 23.47 -4.56
CA LEU A 37 14.22 22.99 -4.05
C LEU A 37 13.48 22.04 -5.02
N GLY A 38 14.10 21.67 -6.16
CA GLY A 38 13.53 20.71 -7.10
C GLY A 38 12.54 21.29 -8.12
N LEU A 39 12.39 22.62 -8.17
CA LEU A 39 11.58 23.30 -9.20
C LEU A 39 12.41 23.53 -10.47
N ARG A 40 11.73 23.43 -11.63
CA ARG A 40 12.33 23.71 -12.94
C ARG A 40 12.16 25.18 -13.30
N ASP A 41 12.93 25.65 -14.28
CA ASP A 41 12.88 27.04 -14.73
C ASP A 41 11.47 27.44 -15.21
N ASP A 42 10.81 26.59 -15.99
CA ASP A 42 9.44 26.80 -16.49
C ASP A 42 8.39 26.81 -15.37
N GLU A 43 8.57 25.98 -14.34
CA GLU A 43 7.72 25.97 -13.15
C GLU A 43 7.89 27.26 -12.35
N TYR A 44 9.13 27.69 -12.12
CA TYR A 44 9.41 28.95 -11.43
C TYR A 44 8.87 30.18 -12.15
N ASP A 45 9.01 30.24 -13.48
CA ASP A 45 8.46 31.33 -14.30
C ASP A 45 6.92 31.35 -14.22
N ARG A 46 6.29 30.19 -14.21
CA ARG A 46 4.83 30.07 -14.03
C ARG A 46 4.39 30.57 -12.63
N ILE A 47 5.13 30.24 -11.58
CA ILE A 47 4.85 30.75 -10.22
C ILE A 47 4.91 32.27 -10.20
N ARG A 48 5.93 32.89 -10.79
CA ARG A 48 6.05 34.36 -10.91
C ARG A 48 4.87 34.97 -11.69
N GLN A 49 4.40 34.31 -12.73
CA GLN A 49 3.23 34.77 -13.52
C GLN A 49 1.94 34.70 -12.67
N ILE A 50 1.73 33.63 -11.92
CA ILE A 50 0.56 33.45 -11.04
C ILE A 50 0.53 34.52 -9.95
N LEU A 51 1.69 34.77 -9.32
CA LEU A 51 1.79 35.73 -8.21
C LEU A 51 1.90 37.19 -8.67
N GLY A 52 2.31 37.46 -9.90
CA GLY A 52 2.62 38.81 -10.42
C GLY A 52 3.87 39.42 -9.78
N ARG A 53 4.65 38.65 -9.05
CA ARG A 53 5.86 39.01 -8.31
C ARG A 53 6.74 37.78 -8.09
N ARG A 54 7.94 37.94 -7.51
CA ARG A 54 8.66 36.76 -7.00
C ARG A 54 7.91 36.15 -5.82
N PRO A 55 7.96 34.82 -5.62
CA PRO A 55 7.47 34.22 -4.39
C PRO A 55 8.27 34.68 -3.17
N THR A 56 7.68 34.66 -1.99
CA THR A 56 8.41 34.67 -0.72
C THR A 56 9.14 33.34 -0.52
N GLN A 57 10.04 33.25 0.49
CA GLN A 57 10.66 31.97 0.85
C GLN A 57 9.62 30.90 1.26
N SER A 58 8.61 31.31 2.02
CA SER A 58 7.52 30.42 2.42
C SER A 58 6.67 29.96 1.23
N GLU A 59 6.29 30.85 0.32
CA GLU A 59 5.57 30.51 -0.90
C GLU A 59 6.39 29.60 -1.81
N LEU A 60 7.69 29.89 -1.98
CA LEU A 60 8.57 29.06 -2.80
C LEU A 60 8.68 27.64 -2.25
N ALA A 61 8.78 27.47 -0.91
CA ALA A 61 8.75 26.15 -0.26
C ALA A 61 7.42 25.44 -0.47
N MET A 62 6.29 26.14 -0.33
CA MET A 62 4.96 25.59 -0.58
C MET A 62 4.82 25.09 -2.02
N TYR A 63 5.19 25.90 -3.02
CA TYR A 63 5.15 25.49 -4.43
C TYR A 63 6.08 24.32 -4.73
N SER A 64 7.30 24.32 -4.18
CA SER A 64 8.26 23.22 -4.33
C SER A 64 7.67 21.89 -3.88
N ILE A 65 7.03 21.86 -2.73
CA ILE A 65 6.45 20.64 -2.15
C ILE A 65 5.18 20.23 -2.94
N MET A 66 4.24 21.17 -3.14
CA MET A 66 2.96 20.85 -3.80
C MET A 66 3.11 20.52 -5.29
N TRP A 67 4.14 21.07 -5.97
CA TRP A 67 4.45 20.75 -7.37
C TRP A 67 5.51 19.65 -7.51
N SER A 68 5.87 18.97 -6.42
CA SER A 68 6.65 17.73 -6.48
C SER A 68 5.89 16.64 -7.23
N GLU A 69 6.56 15.62 -7.75
CA GLU A 69 5.90 14.51 -8.45
C GLU A 69 4.90 13.79 -7.55
N HIS A 70 5.26 13.64 -6.29
CA HIS A 70 4.45 12.90 -5.32
C HIS A 70 3.12 13.60 -5.00
N CYS A 71 3.13 14.93 -4.75
CA CYS A 71 1.91 15.67 -4.42
C CYS A 71 1.05 16.01 -5.64
N SER A 72 1.69 16.46 -6.75
CA SER A 72 0.95 16.97 -7.91
C SER A 72 0.52 15.91 -8.90
N TYR A 73 1.11 14.70 -8.83
CA TYR A 73 0.91 13.67 -9.84
C TYR A 73 1.18 14.18 -11.27
N LYS A 74 2.14 15.11 -11.42
CA LYS A 74 2.35 15.88 -12.65
C LYS A 74 2.67 15.02 -13.88
N SER A 75 3.28 13.85 -13.71
CA SER A 75 3.59 12.91 -14.78
C SER A 75 2.53 11.82 -14.99
N SER A 76 1.76 11.48 -13.95
CA SER A 76 0.80 10.36 -13.97
C SER A 76 -0.64 10.79 -14.26
N LYS A 77 -1.03 12.02 -13.91
CA LYS A 77 -2.42 12.54 -13.97
C LYS A 77 -3.09 12.34 -15.35
N VAL A 78 -2.33 12.45 -16.44
CA VAL A 78 -2.85 12.23 -17.81
C VAL A 78 -3.27 10.78 -18.06
N HIS A 79 -2.64 9.80 -17.40
CA HIS A 79 -2.95 8.38 -17.52
C HIS A 79 -4.03 7.96 -16.54
N LEU A 80 -4.01 8.48 -15.30
CA LEU A 80 -4.95 8.14 -14.23
C LEU A 80 -6.40 8.51 -14.56
N ARG A 81 -6.65 9.46 -15.45
CA ARG A 81 -8.00 9.82 -15.94
C ARG A 81 -8.78 8.61 -16.45
N GLN A 82 -8.09 7.58 -16.97
CA GLN A 82 -8.73 6.36 -17.44
C GLN A 82 -9.57 5.67 -16.37
N PHE A 83 -9.18 5.77 -15.10
CA PHE A 83 -9.95 5.18 -13.99
C PHE A 83 -11.33 5.82 -13.82
N SER A 84 -11.44 7.14 -14.07
CA SER A 84 -12.73 7.83 -14.05
C SER A 84 -13.48 7.69 -15.38
N GLU A 85 -12.76 7.79 -16.51
CA GLU A 85 -13.36 7.75 -17.85
C GLU A 85 -13.96 6.38 -18.20
N LYS A 86 -13.35 5.30 -17.70
CA LYS A 86 -13.77 3.92 -17.92
C LYS A 86 -14.50 3.32 -16.71
N ALA A 87 -14.72 4.10 -15.64
CA ALA A 87 -15.36 3.61 -14.42
C ALA A 87 -16.74 3.00 -14.74
N PRO A 88 -17.00 1.76 -14.33
CA PRO A 88 -18.33 1.20 -14.47
C PRO A 88 -19.33 1.95 -13.57
N PRO A 89 -20.60 2.12 -13.98
CA PRO A 89 -21.62 2.69 -13.12
C PRO A 89 -21.77 1.88 -11.83
N SER A 90 -21.82 2.56 -10.68
CA SER A 90 -22.01 1.92 -9.39
C SER A 90 -22.86 2.79 -8.48
N ASP A 91 -24.03 2.27 -8.08
CA ASP A 91 -24.91 2.92 -7.08
C ASP A 91 -24.34 2.81 -5.66
N ARG A 92 -23.28 2.03 -5.49
CA ARG A 92 -22.60 1.84 -4.21
C ARG A 92 -21.54 2.90 -3.93
N LEU A 93 -20.96 3.52 -4.96
CA LEU A 93 -19.89 4.49 -4.81
C LEU A 93 -20.42 5.81 -4.23
N LEU A 94 -20.01 6.16 -3.01
CA LEU A 94 -20.40 7.40 -2.32
C LEU A 94 -19.35 8.51 -2.46
N ALA A 95 -18.08 8.14 -2.44
CA ALA A 95 -16.95 9.03 -2.73
C ALA A 95 -15.91 8.25 -3.52
N GLY A 96 -15.27 8.89 -4.49
CA GLY A 96 -14.29 8.29 -5.38
C GLY A 96 -13.00 9.10 -5.49
N ILE A 97 -12.34 8.98 -6.62
CA ILE A 97 -11.06 9.65 -6.93
C ILE A 97 -11.19 11.16 -6.74
N GLY A 98 -10.29 11.75 -5.94
CA GLY A 98 -10.26 13.18 -5.60
C GLY A 98 -10.53 13.49 -4.14
N GLU A 99 -11.08 12.55 -3.37
CA GLU A 99 -11.17 12.60 -1.92
C GLU A 99 -9.99 11.87 -1.26
N ASN A 100 -9.85 11.97 0.08
CA ASN A 100 -8.76 11.33 0.81
C ASN A 100 -8.76 9.81 0.63
N ALA A 101 -9.94 9.17 0.64
CA ALA A 101 -10.10 7.76 0.32
C ALA A 101 -11.45 7.50 -0.36
N GLY A 102 -11.56 6.39 -1.08
CA GLY A 102 -12.83 5.99 -1.68
C GLY A 102 -13.80 5.40 -0.66
N VAL A 103 -15.09 5.69 -0.81
CA VAL A 103 -16.16 5.21 0.08
C VAL A 103 -17.20 4.45 -0.71
N ILE A 104 -17.50 3.24 -0.27
CA ILE A 104 -18.45 2.36 -0.93
C ILE A 104 -19.50 1.82 0.03
N ARG A 105 -20.76 1.87 -0.38
CA ARG A 105 -21.90 1.37 0.39
C ARG A 105 -21.92 -0.15 0.41
N ILE A 106 -22.02 -0.75 1.60
CA ILE A 106 -22.11 -2.21 1.80
C ILE A 106 -23.51 -2.67 2.20
N SER A 107 -24.30 -1.80 2.82
CA SER A 107 -25.72 -2.03 3.15
C SER A 107 -26.49 -0.70 3.05
N ASP A 108 -27.79 -0.73 3.34
CA ASP A 108 -28.61 0.51 3.34
C ASP A 108 -28.06 1.59 4.25
N ASN A 109 -27.49 1.22 5.40
CA ASN A 109 -27.07 2.12 6.46
C ASN A 109 -25.54 2.23 6.65
N LEU A 110 -24.77 1.31 6.07
CA LEU A 110 -23.33 1.22 6.29
C LEU A 110 -22.55 1.38 5.01
N ALA A 111 -21.45 2.07 5.12
CA ALA A 111 -20.43 2.18 4.09
C ALA A 111 -19.05 1.84 4.68
N VAL A 112 -18.13 1.49 3.83
CA VAL A 112 -16.72 1.30 4.15
C VAL A 112 -15.86 2.20 3.27
N THR A 113 -14.72 2.58 3.81
CA THR A 113 -13.68 3.29 3.09
C THR A 113 -12.40 2.50 3.18
N PHE A 114 -11.64 2.45 2.09
CA PHE A 114 -10.36 1.76 2.06
C PHE A 114 -9.43 2.40 1.03
N LYS A 115 -8.16 2.38 1.34
CA LYS A 115 -7.10 2.93 0.49
C LYS A 115 -5.79 2.21 0.77
N VAL A 116 -4.97 2.01 -0.26
CA VAL A 116 -3.57 1.58 -0.15
C VAL A 116 -2.65 2.71 -0.56
N GLU A 117 -1.57 2.91 0.19
CA GLU A 117 -0.59 3.96 -0.05
C GLU A 117 0.84 3.47 0.18
N SER A 118 1.82 4.10 -0.48
CA SER A 118 3.24 3.75 -0.38
C SER A 118 3.96 4.60 0.65
N HIS A 119 4.85 3.96 1.42
CA HIS A 119 5.81 4.62 2.30
C HIS A 119 7.23 4.05 2.12
N ASN A 120 7.64 3.86 0.85
CA ASN A 120 8.82 3.10 0.43
C ASN A 120 10.14 3.72 0.90
N HIS A 121 10.43 4.93 0.45
CA HIS A 121 11.70 5.61 0.69
C HIS A 121 11.99 5.87 2.17
N PRO A 122 11.05 6.39 2.98
CA PRO A 122 11.27 6.56 4.42
C PRO A 122 11.58 5.24 5.12
N SER A 123 10.92 4.15 4.71
CA SER A 123 11.10 2.81 5.31
C SER A 123 12.46 2.19 4.97
N PHE A 124 13.09 2.55 3.86
CA PHE A 124 14.46 2.13 3.60
C PHE A 124 15.47 2.85 4.50
N VAL A 125 15.26 4.16 4.73
CA VAL A 125 16.15 5.02 5.53
C VAL A 125 16.04 4.70 7.01
N GLU A 126 14.84 4.71 7.58
CA GLU A 126 14.49 4.38 8.97
C GLU A 126 13.38 3.34 9.00
N PRO A 127 13.68 2.05 8.94
CA PRO A 127 12.70 0.99 8.71
C PRO A 127 11.52 1.01 9.67
N TYR A 128 11.79 1.14 10.98
CA TYR A 128 10.73 1.17 11.99
C TYR A 128 9.83 2.41 11.84
N GLN A 129 10.42 3.60 11.84
CA GLN A 129 9.63 4.84 11.79
C GLN A 129 8.95 5.05 10.44
N GLY A 130 9.64 4.70 9.34
CA GLY A 130 9.05 4.77 8.01
C GLY A 130 7.83 3.89 7.86
N ALA A 131 7.89 2.64 8.30
CA ALA A 131 6.75 1.73 8.23
C ALA A 131 5.64 2.12 9.23
N ALA A 132 5.98 2.52 10.44
CA ALA A 132 5.04 3.00 11.45
C ALA A 132 4.23 4.20 10.94
N THR A 133 4.88 5.20 10.35
CA THR A 133 4.21 6.38 9.79
C THR A 133 3.41 6.06 8.52
N GLY A 134 3.80 5.05 7.76
CA GLY A 134 2.99 4.53 6.66
C GLY A 134 1.62 4.04 7.13
N VAL A 135 1.59 3.27 8.24
CA VAL A 135 0.33 2.83 8.87
C VAL A 135 -0.45 4.03 9.43
N GLY A 136 0.21 4.96 10.14
CA GLY A 136 -0.45 6.15 10.70
C GLY A 136 -1.08 7.05 9.62
N GLY A 137 -0.35 7.30 8.53
CA GLY A 137 -0.85 8.12 7.41
C GLY A 137 -2.11 7.55 6.78
N ILE A 138 -2.10 6.25 6.45
CA ILE A 138 -3.27 5.62 5.84
C ILE A 138 -4.47 5.53 6.79
N VAL A 139 -4.24 5.39 8.10
CA VAL A 139 -5.30 5.43 9.13
C VAL A 139 -5.95 6.81 9.18
N ARG A 140 -5.18 7.89 9.09
CA ARG A 140 -5.73 9.27 9.07
C ARG A 140 -6.53 9.58 7.82
N ASP A 141 -6.13 9.08 6.64
CA ASP A 141 -6.94 9.19 5.42
C ASP A 141 -8.34 8.59 5.61
N ILE A 142 -8.39 7.41 6.20
CA ILE A 142 -9.65 6.72 6.53
C ILE A 142 -10.46 7.54 7.55
N LEU A 143 -9.80 8.07 8.57
CA LEU A 143 -10.43 8.90 9.58
C LEU A 143 -10.99 10.20 8.99
N ALA A 144 -10.28 10.82 8.05
CA ALA A 144 -10.71 12.05 7.36
C ALA A 144 -12.01 11.86 6.57
N MET A 145 -12.33 10.64 6.16
CA MET A 145 -13.62 10.31 5.51
C MET A 145 -14.78 10.15 6.50
N GLY A 146 -14.54 10.27 7.81
CA GLY A 146 -15.57 10.08 8.84
C GLY A 146 -15.69 8.65 9.34
N ALA A 147 -14.77 7.78 8.96
CA ALA A 147 -14.83 6.35 9.26
C ALA A 147 -13.98 5.98 10.49
N ARG A 148 -14.46 5.00 11.24
CA ARG A 148 -13.65 4.29 12.23
C ARG A 148 -12.74 3.30 11.54
N PRO A 149 -11.41 3.41 11.64
CA PRO A 149 -10.49 2.37 11.19
C PRO A 149 -10.79 1.05 11.91
N VAL A 150 -10.81 -0.08 11.17
CA VAL A 150 -11.17 -1.40 11.71
C VAL A 150 -10.21 -2.52 11.32
N ALA A 151 -9.37 -2.31 10.32
CA ALA A 151 -8.31 -3.25 9.93
C ALA A 151 -7.23 -2.57 9.10
N VAL A 152 -6.03 -3.16 9.11
CA VAL A 152 -4.91 -2.80 8.26
C VAL A 152 -4.36 -4.02 7.52
N MET A 153 -3.65 -3.78 6.41
CA MET A 153 -2.88 -4.77 5.63
C MET A 153 -1.58 -4.13 5.16
N ASP A 154 -0.55 -4.95 4.93
CA ASP A 154 0.78 -4.49 4.54
C ASP A 154 1.37 -5.30 3.38
N PRO A 155 1.15 -4.91 2.12
CA PRO A 155 1.85 -5.51 1.00
C PRO A 155 3.30 -5.01 0.96
N LEU A 156 4.23 -5.93 1.29
CA LEU A 156 5.66 -5.67 1.46
C LEU A 156 6.48 -6.37 0.40
N ARG A 157 7.49 -5.67 -0.16
CA ARG A 157 8.44 -6.25 -1.10
C ARG A 157 9.85 -5.82 -0.78
N PHE A 158 10.76 -6.79 -0.74
CA PHE A 158 12.17 -6.59 -0.37
C PHE A 158 13.10 -7.17 -1.43
N GLY A 159 14.37 -6.78 -1.39
CA GLY A 159 15.44 -7.43 -2.15
C GLY A 159 15.58 -8.92 -1.82
N ALA A 160 16.62 -9.57 -2.36
CA ALA A 160 16.88 -10.98 -2.06
C ALA A 160 16.85 -11.25 -0.55
N ALA A 161 16.19 -12.32 -0.12
CA ALA A 161 15.93 -12.61 1.28
C ALA A 161 17.21 -12.80 2.12
N ASP A 162 18.30 -13.29 1.49
CA ASP A 162 19.60 -13.53 2.12
C ASP A 162 20.57 -12.33 2.00
N HIS A 163 20.13 -11.20 1.44
CA HIS A 163 20.97 -10.02 1.30
C HIS A 163 21.02 -9.21 2.60
N GLU A 164 22.19 -8.59 2.88
CA GLU A 164 22.44 -7.83 4.13
C GLU A 164 21.48 -6.63 4.32
N ASP A 165 21.09 -5.94 3.25
CA ASP A 165 20.11 -4.85 3.33
C ASP A 165 18.73 -5.38 3.70
N THR A 166 18.30 -6.51 3.16
CA THR A 166 17.03 -7.14 3.52
C THR A 166 17.04 -7.56 4.99
N ALA A 167 18.14 -8.14 5.47
CA ALA A 167 18.32 -8.49 6.88
C ALA A 167 18.28 -7.26 7.81
N ARG A 168 18.68 -6.08 7.32
CA ARG A 168 18.61 -4.80 8.06
C ARG A 168 17.20 -4.20 8.04
N VAL A 169 16.53 -4.22 6.89
CA VAL A 169 15.31 -3.43 6.65
C VAL A 169 14.05 -4.18 7.09
N LEU A 170 13.89 -5.45 6.68
CA LEU A 170 12.66 -6.21 6.93
C LEU A 170 12.27 -6.30 8.39
N PRO A 171 13.17 -6.67 9.34
CA PRO A 171 12.77 -6.74 10.76
C PRO A 171 12.28 -5.41 11.32
N GLY A 172 12.91 -4.30 10.90
CA GLY A 172 12.51 -2.97 11.31
C GLY A 172 11.15 -2.55 10.73
N VAL A 173 10.88 -2.87 9.46
CA VAL A 173 9.59 -2.61 8.80
C VAL A 173 8.47 -3.37 9.49
N VAL A 174 8.64 -4.69 9.68
CA VAL A 174 7.63 -5.53 10.34
C VAL A 174 7.36 -5.05 11.77
N ALA A 175 8.42 -4.73 12.53
CA ALA A 175 8.28 -4.18 13.89
C ALA A 175 7.59 -2.80 13.88
N GLY A 176 7.80 -1.97 12.86
CA GLY A 176 7.15 -0.66 12.71
C GLY A 176 5.66 -0.79 12.41
N VAL A 177 5.29 -1.65 11.46
CA VAL A 177 3.88 -1.97 11.14
C VAL A 177 3.18 -2.53 12.37
N GLY A 178 3.74 -3.58 12.99
CA GLY A 178 3.17 -4.21 14.17
C GLY A 178 3.10 -3.26 15.35
N GLY A 179 4.17 -2.52 15.64
CA GLY A 179 4.24 -1.59 16.77
C GLY A 179 3.19 -0.48 16.68
N TYR A 180 2.93 0.04 15.49
CA TYR A 180 1.91 1.08 15.28
C TYR A 180 0.49 0.49 15.30
N GLY A 181 0.20 -0.54 14.47
CA GLY A 181 -1.11 -1.15 14.36
C GLY A 181 -1.60 -1.76 15.68
N ASN A 182 -0.74 -2.53 16.36
CA ASN A 182 -1.06 -3.13 17.66
C ASN A 182 -1.37 -2.08 18.73
N SER A 183 -0.61 -0.96 18.76
CA SER A 183 -0.86 0.14 19.71
C SER A 183 -2.17 0.86 19.43
N LEU A 184 -2.60 0.97 18.18
CA LEU A 184 -3.93 1.48 17.82
C LEU A 184 -5.04 0.49 18.17
N GLY A 185 -4.73 -0.78 18.33
CA GLY A 185 -5.71 -1.84 18.49
C GLY A 185 -6.41 -2.16 17.17
N LEU A 186 -5.70 -2.07 16.05
CA LEU A 186 -6.20 -2.44 14.72
C LEU A 186 -5.64 -3.80 14.30
N PRO A 187 -6.50 -4.77 13.93
CA PRO A 187 -6.03 -6.05 13.42
C PRO A 187 -5.33 -5.89 12.08
N ASN A 188 -4.14 -6.49 11.93
CA ASN A 188 -3.52 -6.66 10.64
C ASN A 188 -4.00 -8.00 10.05
N ILE A 189 -4.83 -7.93 9.02
CA ILE A 189 -5.59 -9.09 8.54
C ILE A 189 -5.04 -9.71 7.26
N GLY A 190 -4.03 -9.09 6.63
CA GLY A 190 -3.51 -9.55 5.36
C GLY A 190 -2.31 -8.75 4.87
N GLY A 191 -1.98 -8.96 3.61
CA GLY A 191 -0.82 -8.36 2.94
C GLY A 191 0.03 -9.43 2.28
N GLU A 192 1.15 -9.03 1.73
CA GLU A 192 2.11 -9.91 1.06
C GLU A 192 3.52 -9.66 1.59
N VAL A 193 4.37 -10.69 1.53
CA VAL A 193 5.81 -10.54 1.75
C VAL A 193 6.55 -11.22 0.61
N VAL A 194 7.06 -10.42 -0.32
CA VAL A 194 7.72 -10.87 -1.54
C VAL A 194 9.20 -10.49 -1.55
N PHE A 195 10.03 -11.40 -2.02
CA PHE A 195 11.48 -11.22 -2.17
C PHE A 195 11.86 -11.32 -3.64
N ASP A 196 12.46 -10.26 -4.17
CA ASP A 196 13.01 -10.25 -5.52
C ASP A 196 14.20 -9.28 -5.59
N PRO A 197 15.32 -9.66 -6.23
CA PRO A 197 16.49 -8.80 -6.36
C PRO A 197 16.21 -7.41 -6.97
N CYS A 198 15.13 -7.26 -7.73
CA CYS A 198 14.76 -5.97 -8.33
C CYS A 198 14.42 -4.90 -7.29
N TYR A 199 14.02 -5.29 -6.08
CA TYR A 199 13.74 -4.37 -4.97
C TYR A 199 14.94 -4.10 -4.07
N GLN A 200 16.13 -4.59 -4.45
CA GLN A 200 17.33 -4.40 -3.66
C GLN A 200 17.71 -2.92 -3.54
N GLY A 201 17.83 -2.43 -2.30
CA GLY A 201 18.11 -1.02 -2.01
C GLY A 201 16.90 -0.07 -2.20
N ASN A 202 15.75 -0.60 -2.65
CA ASN A 202 14.50 0.15 -2.78
C ASN A 202 13.29 -0.77 -2.49
N PRO A 203 13.07 -1.14 -1.22
CA PRO A 203 11.93 -1.97 -0.83
C PRO A 203 10.62 -1.23 -1.06
N LEU A 204 9.55 -1.97 -1.32
CA LEU A 204 8.19 -1.44 -1.32
C LEU A 204 7.55 -1.74 0.03
N VAL A 205 7.15 -0.68 0.72
CA VAL A 205 6.40 -0.74 1.97
C VAL A 205 5.10 0.00 1.73
N ASN A 206 4.07 -0.74 1.42
CA ASN A 206 2.75 -0.19 1.21
C ASN A 206 1.88 -0.55 2.41
N ALA A 207 0.95 0.32 2.77
CA ALA A 207 0.00 0.11 3.85
C ALA A 207 -1.41 0.36 3.33
N LEU A 208 -2.33 -0.52 3.70
CA LEU A 208 -3.74 -0.40 3.41
C LEU A 208 -4.52 -0.30 4.72
N CYS A 209 -5.52 0.57 4.78
CA CYS A 209 -6.44 0.64 5.90
C CYS A 209 -7.89 0.54 5.42
N LEU A 210 -8.70 -0.12 6.22
CA LEU A 210 -10.14 -0.25 6.08
C LEU A 210 -10.84 0.44 7.25
N GLY A 211 -11.87 1.24 6.95
CA GLY A 211 -12.72 1.82 7.97
C GLY A 211 -14.19 1.68 7.67
N VAL A 212 -15.01 1.81 8.70
CA VAL A 212 -16.47 1.72 8.62
C VAL A 212 -17.13 3.02 9.09
N LEU A 213 -18.22 3.41 8.41
CA LEU A 213 -19.00 4.61 8.73
C LEU A 213 -20.48 4.40 8.42
N PRO A 214 -21.39 5.13 9.09
CA PRO A 214 -22.77 5.26 8.63
C PRO A 214 -22.80 5.92 7.23
N ALA A 215 -23.57 5.36 6.31
CA ALA A 215 -23.59 5.79 4.90
C ALA A 215 -24.04 7.26 4.69
N ASP A 216 -24.72 7.85 5.68
CA ASP A 216 -25.19 9.23 5.69
C ASP A 216 -24.27 10.21 6.45
N ARG A 217 -23.09 9.74 6.95
CA ARG A 217 -22.17 10.56 7.78
C ARG A 217 -20.79 10.76 7.15
N LEU A 218 -20.72 10.70 5.83
CA LEU A 218 -19.50 10.98 5.10
C LEU A 218 -18.98 12.39 5.45
N GLN A 219 -17.71 12.49 5.79
CA GLN A 219 -16.99 13.75 5.91
C GLN A 219 -16.34 14.11 4.58
N ASN A 220 -16.10 15.40 4.37
CA ASN A 220 -15.38 15.91 3.20
C ASN A 220 -14.33 16.93 3.62
N LYS A 221 -13.41 17.23 2.71
CA LYS A 221 -12.32 18.17 2.99
C LYS A 221 -12.66 19.65 2.77
N ALA A 222 -13.81 19.98 2.20
CA ALA A 222 -14.10 21.34 1.75
C ALA A 222 -14.17 22.35 2.89
N ALA A 223 -13.40 23.44 2.82
CA ALA A 223 -13.45 24.57 3.75
C ALA A 223 -14.63 25.48 3.43
N ALA A 224 -15.86 24.97 3.58
CA ALA A 224 -17.08 25.69 3.28
C ALA A 224 -17.44 26.68 4.40
N GLY A 225 -18.12 27.78 4.03
CA GLY A 225 -18.68 28.74 4.97
C GLY A 225 -17.68 29.81 5.42
N ALA A 226 -17.74 31.00 4.79
CA ALA A 226 -16.95 32.17 5.21
C ALA A 226 -17.24 32.54 6.66
N GLY A 227 -16.19 32.76 7.44
CA GLY A 227 -16.25 33.00 8.89
C GLY A 227 -16.09 31.74 9.74
N ASN A 228 -16.09 30.55 9.16
CA ASN A 228 -15.74 29.32 9.88
C ASN A 228 -14.28 29.34 10.34
N VAL A 229 -14.05 28.75 11.50
CA VAL A 229 -12.74 28.72 12.15
C VAL A 229 -11.92 27.55 11.64
N VAL A 230 -10.65 27.80 11.34
CA VAL A 230 -9.66 26.76 10.98
C VAL A 230 -8.98 26.32 12.27
N VAL A 231 -9.13 25.05 12.63
CA VAL A 231 -8.59 24.47 13.86
C VAL A 231 -7.55 23.41 13.51
N LEU A 232 -6.35 23.53 14.05
CA LEU A 232 -5.34 22.47 14.02
C LEU A 232 -5.48 21.62 15.27
N MET A 233 -5.66 20.30 15.11
CA MET A 233 -5.86 19.36 16.20
C MET A 233 -4.84 18.22 16.10
N GLY A 234 -4.28 17.77 17.23
CA GLY A 234 -3.33 16.67 17.31
C GLY A 234 -1.99 17.06 17.94
N ALA A 235 -0.91 16.44 17.46
CA ALA A 235 0.46 16.63 17.94
C ALA A 235 0.98 18.06 17.68
N LYS A 236 2.02 18.46 18.43
CA LYS A 236 2.76 19.69 18.16
C LYS A 236 3.60 19.56 16.87
N THR A 237 3.66 20.64 16.12
CA THR A 237 4.48 20.76 14.92
C THR A 237 5.98 20.83 15.26
N GLY A 238 6.78 19.95 14.69
CA GLY A 238 8.25 19.93 14.79
C GLY A 238 8.91 19.93 13.41
N ARG A 239 10.22 19.73 13.35
CA ARG A 239 11.00 19.65 12.10
C ARG A 239 10.99 18.25 11.47
N ASP A 240 9.94 17.48 11.68
CA ASP A 240 9.82 16.12 11.12
C ASP A 240 9.46 16.19 9.63
N GLY A 241 10.03 15.31 8.83
CA GLY A 241 9.67 15.08 7.43
C GLY A 241 9.94 16.25 6.49
N ILE A 242 10.56 17.34 6.93
CA ILE A 242 10.84 18.48 6.05
C ILE A 242 11.69 18.02 4.86
N GLY A 243 11.14 18.17 3.66
CA GLY A 243 11.72 17.64 2.42
C GLY A 243 11.47 16.14 2.20
N GLY A 244 10.65 15.47 3.00
CA GLY A 244 10.27 14.07 2.82
C GLY A 244 9.64 13.85 1.45
N VAL A 245 8.57 14.55 1.16
CA VAL A 245 7.85 14.44 -0.12
C VAL A 245 8.66 14.99 -1.30
N SER A 246 9.30 16.16 -1.15
CA SER A 246 10.01 16.82 -2.25
C SER A 246 11.40 16.23 -2.52
N VAL A 247 12.07 15.69 -1.51
CA VAL A 247 13.45 15.19 -1.60
C VAL A 247 13.52 13.68 -1.55
N LEU A 248 12.89 13.02 -0.56
CA LEU A 248 12.97 11.56 -0.44
C LEU A 248 12.08 10.85 -1.46
N ALA A 249 10.83 11.25 -1.59
CA ALA A 249 9.86 10.57 -2.45
C ALA A 249 9.88 11.06 -3.92
N SER A 250 10.70 12.05 -4.26
CA SER A 250 10.81 12.63 -5.61
C SER A 250 12.22 12.58 -6.19
N ALA A 251 13.12 11.78 -5.59
CA ALA A 251 14.49 11.60 -6.06
C ALA A 251 14.94 10.14 -5.93
N THR A 252 15.92 9.75 -6.75
CA THR A 252 16.50 8.40 -6.72
C THR A 252 17.44 8.23 -5.54
N PHE A 253 17.57 7.01 -5.00
CA PHE A 253 18.54 6.68 -3.97
C PHE A 253 19.97 6.72 -4.49
N ASP A 254 20.86 7.30 -3.68
CA ASP A 254 22.30 7.32 -3.87
C ASP A 254 23.05 6.99 -2.57
N ALA A 255 24.37 6.95 -2.63
CA ALA A 255 25.23 6.72 -1.47
C ALA A 255 25.08 7.78 -0.34
N GLY A 256 24.37 8.87 -0.58
CA GLY A 256 24.08 9.92 0.38
C GLY A 256 22.75 9.75 1.12
N SER A 257 21.94 8.78 0.73
CA SER A 257 20.56 8.60 1.26
C SER A 257 20.53 8.40 2.78
N ALA A 258 21.53 7.75 3.37
CA ALA A 258 21.67 7.59 4.82
C ALA A 258 21.81 8.91 5.59
N LYS A 259 22.24 10.01 4.92
CA LYS A 259 22.36 11.34 5.52
C LYS A 259 21.01 12.08 5.60
N ARG A 260 19.95 11.52 5.01
CA ARG A 260 18.61 12.12 4.92
C ARG A 260 17.66 11.70 6.05
N ARG A 261 18.17 11.06 7.11
CA ARG A 261 17.39 10.68 8.31
C ARG A 261 16.52 11.79 8.89
N PRO A 262 16.98 13.07 8.95
CA PRO A 262 16.13 14.15 9.45
C PRO A 262 14.84 14.41 8.63
N SER A 263 14.79 13.91 7.38
CA SER A 263 13.61 14.03 6.51
C SER A 263 12.58 12.90 6.72
N VAL A 264 12.79 11.98 7.66
CA VAL A 264 11.85 10.92 8.00
C VAL A 264 10.92 11.41 9.12
N GLN A 265 9.62 11.11 8.96
CA GLN A 265 8.63 11.39 10.00
C GLN A 265 8.83 10.44 11.20
N VAL A 266 8.26 10.84 12.34
CA VAL A 266 8.22 10.01 13.56
C VAL A 266 6.77 9.79 13.94
N GLY A 267 6.35 8.52 14.06
CA GLY A 267 5.00 8.14 14.42
C GLY A 267 4.81 7.97 15.93
N ASP A 268 3.69 8.48 16.46
CA ASP A 268 3.24 8.30 17.84
C ASP A 268 1.84 7.66 17.86
N PRO A 269 1.75 6.33 17.88
CA PRO A 269 0.46 5.63 17.84
C PRO A 269 -0.42 5.92 19.04
N PHE A 270 0.14 6.34 20.18
CA PHE A 270 -0.66 6.74 21.34
C PHE A 270 -1.44 8.04 21.05
N THR A 271 -0.76 9.04 20.53
CA THR A 271 -1.42 10.30 20.13
C THR A 271 -2.44 10.06 19.00
N GLU A 272 -2.11 9.20 18.02
CA GLU A 272 -3.03 8.81 16.96
C GLU A 272 -4.30 8.14 17.50
N LYS A 273 -4.17 7.24 18.47
CA LYS A 273 -5.32 6.60 19.11
C LYS A 273 -6.26 7.61 19.77
N LEU A 274 -5.73 8.57 20.48
CA LEU A 274 -6.53 9.64 21.11
C LEU A 274 -7.19 10.53 20.04
N LEU A 275 -6.48 10.83 18.97
CA LEU A 275 -6.96 11.62 17.83
C LEU A 275 -8.13 10.94 17.13
N ILE A 276 -8.06 9.61 16.91
CA ILE A 276 -9.15 8.81 16.34
C ILE A 276 -10.41 8.96 17.18
N GLU A 277 -10.34 8.73 18.49
CA GLU A 277 -11.52 8.78 19.35
C GLU A 277 -12.09 10.20 19.47
N ALA A 278 -11.22 11.23 19.50
CA ALA A 278 -11.65 12.62 19.49
C ALA A 278 -12.40 12.97 18.19
N CYS A 279 -11.87 12.62 17.02
CA CYS A 279 -12.51 12.88 15.73
C CYS A 279 -13.87 12.17 15.61
N LEU A 280 -13.95 10.89 15.99
CA LEU A 280 -15.20 10.13 15.93
C LEU A 280 -16.27 10.75 16.83
N GLU A 281 -15.94 11.22 18.03
CA GLU A 281 -16.87 11.93 18.90
C GLU A 281 -17.33 13.26 18.27
N LEU A 282 -16.42 14.00 17.60
CA LEU A 282 -16.77 15.23 16.88
C LEU A 282 -17.74 14.96 15.72
N TYR A 283 -17.57 13.84 14.99
CA TYR A 283 -18.47 13.44 13.90
C TYR A 283 -19.86 13.06 14.44
N ASP A 284 -19.91 12.25 15.49
CA ASP A 284 -21.18 11.86 16.13
C ASP A 284 -21.98 13.07 16.62
N ALA A 285 -21.27 14.05 17.15
CA ALA A 285 -21.87 15.32 17.59
C ALA A 285 -22.11 16.34 16.45
N GLN A 286 -21.74 16.01 15.20
CA GLN A 286 -21.84 16.86 14.01
C GLN A 286 -21.19 18.26 14.22
N LEU A 287 -20.01 18.29 14.82
CA LEU A 287 -19.32 19.54 15.17
C LEU A 287 -18.41 20.06 14.06
N VAL A 288 -18.07 19.24 13.07
CA VAL A 288 -17.12 19.54 11.98
C VAL A 288 -17.86 19.84 10.69
N VAL A 289 -17.39 20.82 9.92
CA VAL A 289 -17.90 21.20 8.60
C VAL A 289 -17.06 20.56 7.50
N GLY A 290 -15.74 20.49 7.70
CA GLY A 290 -14.76 19.86 6.82
C GLY A 290 -13.56 19.43 7.62
N ILE A 291 -12.87 18.40 7.14
CA ILE A 291 -11.69 17.85 7.80
C ILE A 291 -10.69 17.32 6.77
N GLN A 292 -9.40 17.47 7.07
CA GLN A 292 -8.28 16.96 6.28
C GLN A 292 -7.19 16.50 7.24
N ASP A 293 -6.55 15.39 6.95
CA ASP A 293 -5.34 14.96 7.64
C ASP A 293 -4.12 15.81 7.21
N LEU A 294 -3.08 15.78 8.01
CA LEU A 294 -1.78 16.35 7.70
C LEU A 294 -0.78 15.20 7.47
N GLY A 295 -0.71 14.71 6.26
CA GLY A 295 0.27 13.75 5.79
C GLY A 295 1.47 14.44 5.12
N GLY A 296 1.78 14.04 3.89
CA GLY A 296 2.80 14.69 3.07
C GLY A 296 2.48 16.18 2.83
N ALA A 297 3.51 17.02 2.81
CA ALA A 297 3.40 18.48 2.74
C ALA A 297 2.69 19.18 3.92
N GLY A 298 2.24 18.46 4.92
CA GLY A 298 1.74 18.97 6.19
C GLY A 298 0.67 20.07 6.07
N LEU A 299 0.87 21.21 6.76
CA LEU A 299 -0.06 22.34 6.72
C LEU A 299 -0.24 22.93 5.33
N THR A 300 0.79 22.91 4.49
CA THR A 300 0.69 23.41 3.12
C THR A 300 -0.40 22.67 2.35
N CYS A 301 -0.37 21.32 2.33
CA CYS A 301 -1.38 20.50 1.68
C CYS A 301 -2.77 20.74 2.26
N ALA A 302 -2.93 20.57 3.56
CA ALA A 302 -4.22 20.66 4.22
C ALA A 302 -4.91 22.03 4.03
N LEU A 303 -4.17 23.14 4.11
CA LEU A 303 -4.75 24.49 3.93
C LEU A 303 -5.12 24.75 2.45
N THR A 304 -4.28 24.33 1.52
CA THR A 304 -4.51 24.61 0.09
C THR A 304 -5.61 23.76 -0.51
N GLU A 305 -5.62 22.45 -0.23
CA GLU A 305 -6.63 21.55 -0.75
C GLU A 305 -8.03 21.84 -0.20
N THR A 306 -8.13 22.08 1.09
CA THR A 306 -9.45 22.36 1.71
C THR A 306 -10.04 23.67 1.21
N ALA A 307 -9.23 24.72 1.03
CA ALA A 307 -9.67 26.00 0.47
C ALA A 307 -10.02 25.86 -1.02
N ALA A 308 -9.21 25.16 -1.81
CA ALA A 308 -9.45 24.93 -3.24
C ALA A 308 -10.74 24.13 -3.47
N ALA A 309 -10.97 23.06 -2.70
CA ALA A 309 -12.17 22.23 -2.81
C ALA A 309 -13.48 23.00 -2.58
N ALA A 310 -13.44 24.08 -1.77
CA ALA A 310 -14.59 24.94 -1.52
C ALA A 310 -14.62 26.19 -2.40
N GLY A 311 -13.57 26.50 -3.16
CA GLY A 311 -13.42 27.77 -3.89
C GLY A 311 -13.31 28.99 -2.95
N THR A 312 -13.02 28.78 -1.67
CA THR A 312 -12.89 29.80 -0.63
C THR A 312 -11.44 30.24 -0.47
N GLY A 313 -11.20 31.21 0.40
CA GLY A 313 -9.88 31.56 0.89
C GLY A 313 -9.74 31.24 2.39
N MET A 314 -8.56 31.49 2.91
CA MET A 314 -8.29 31.40 4.34
C MET A 314 -7.39 32.53 4.79
N ARG A 315 -7.56 32.97 6.04
CA ARG A 315 -6.58 33.77 6.77
C ARG A 315 -6.03 32.95 7.90
N VAL A 316 -4.71 32.72 7.93
CA VAL A 316 -4.05 31.86 8.93
C VAL A 316 -3.02 32.68 9.69
N TRP A 317 -3.00 32.52 11.02
CA TRP A 317 -2.03 33.12 11.95
C TRP A 317 -1.02 32.03 12.35
N LEU A 318 0.11 31.98 11.67
CA LEU A 318 1.09 30.89 11.82
C LEU A 318 1.73 30.87 13.22
N GLU A 319 1.83 32.03 13.88
CA GLU A 319 2.28 32.17 15.27
C GLU A 319 1.37 31.46 16.30
N ARG A 320 0.17 31.03 15.90
CA ARG A 320 -0.75 30.26 16.75
C ARG A 320 -0.56 28.75 16.63
N VAL A 321 0.21 28.28 15.67
CA VAL A 321 0.50 26.85 15.52
C VAL A 321 1.27 26.36 16.73
N PRO A 322 0.83 25.32 17.44
CA PRO A 322 1.58 24.75 18.56
C PRO A 322 2.88 24.12 18.07
N LEU A 323 4.02 24.67 18.49
CA LEU A 323 5.33 24.22 18.07
C LEU A 323 6.00 23.36 19.16
N ARG A 324 6.72 22.33 18.71
CA ARG A 324 7.62 21.53 19.56
C ARG A 324 8.95 22.26 19.78
N GLU A 325 9.39 23.02 18.79
CA GLU A 325 10.62 23.79 18.76
C GLU A 325 10.33 25.27 18.48
N GLN A 326 10.70 26.16 19.40
CA GLN A 326 10.35 27.59 19.30
C GLN A 326 11.12 28.36 18.21
N SER A 327 12.20 27.77 17.66
CA SER A 327 13.05 28.41 16.64
C SER A 327 12.66 28.07 15.20
N MET A 328 11.47 27.49 14.98
CA MET A 328 10.99 27.16 13.64
C MET A 328 10.65 28.43 12.85
N GLU A 329 11.06 28.45 11.59
CA GLU A 329 10.73 29.49 10.62
C GLU A 329 9.41 29.21 9.89
N PRO A 330 8.74 30.23 9.28
CA PRO A 330 7.47 30.04 8.60
C PRO A 330 7.46 28.91 7.57
N GLN A 331 8.48 28.81 6.72
CA GLN A 331 8.59 27.75 5.71
C GLN A 331 8.76 26.36 6.32
N GLU A 332 9.45 26.25 7.47
CA GLU A 332 9.60 24.98 8.19
C GLU A 332 8.29 24.52 8.81
N ILE A 333 7.49 25.46 9.38
CA ILE A 333 6.18 25.16 9.97
C ILE A 333 5.19 24.69 8.90
N LEU A 334 5.21 25.33 7.73
CA LEU A 334 4.33 25.01 6.61
C LEU A 334 4.70 23.68 5.92
N ALA A 335 6.00 23.38 5.86
CA ALA A 335 6.56 22.19 5.24
C ALA A 335 6.70 20.99 6.19
N SER A 336 6.42 21.17 7.47
CA SER A 336 6.55 20.11 8.47
C SER A 336 5.54 19.00 8.23
N GLU A 337 6.02 17.77 8.18
CA GLU A 337 5.22 16.55 8.05
C GLU A 337 5.08 15.81 9.40
N SER A 338 5.13 16.54 10.54
CA SER A 338 4.83 15.97 11.85
C SER A 338 3.49 15.25 11.79
N GLN A 339 3.48 14.01 12.25
CA GLN A 339 2.33 13.10 12.16
C GLN A 339 1.27 13.41 13.21
N GLU A 340 0.18 12.66 13.22
CA GLU A 340 -0.91 12.71 14.20
C GLU A 340 -1.56 14.11 14.30
N ARG A 341 -1.81 14.75 13.14
CA ARG A 341 -2.46 16.05 13.05
C ARG A 341 -3.61 16.05 12.06
N MET A 342 -4.67 16.78 12.39
CA MET A 342 -5.85 17.00 11.54
C MET A 342 -6.16 18.50 11.45
N LEU A 343 -6.59 18.97 10.29
CA LEU A 343 -7.14 20.30 10.06
C LEU A 343 -8.66 20.22 10.01
N LEU A 344 -9.34 20.96 10.91
CA LEU A 344 -10.79 20.99 11.00
C LEU A 344 -11.33 22.36 10.60
N ILE A 345 -12.45 22.36 9.90
CA ILE A 345 -13.25 23.55 9.62
C ILE A 345 -14.49 23.51 10.54
N VAL A 346 -14.62 24.50 11.37
CA VAL A 346 -15.58 24.51 12.48
C VAL A 346 -16.42 25.80 12.46
N ALA A 347 -17.74 25.68 12.56
CA ALA A 347 -18.61 26.85 12.71
C ALA A 347 -18.30 27.59 14.04
N PRO A 348 -18.25 28.91 14.04
CA PRO A 348 -17.83 29.68 15.22
C PRO A 348 -18.59 29.31 16.50
N GLU A 349 -19.88 29.05 16.40
CA GLU A 349 -20.76 28.68 17.53
C GLU A 349 -20.49 27.26 18.08
N LYS A 350 -19.77 26.41 17.30
CA LYS A 350 -19.39 25.04 17.69
C LYS A 350 -17.98 24.96 18.24
N LEU A 351 -17.14 25.98 18.09
CA LEU A 351 -15.73 25.98 18.46
C LEU A 351 -15.49 25.57 19.91
N GLU A 352 -16.26 26.12 20.87
CA GLU A 352 -16.10 25.78 22.29
C GLU A 352 -16.34 24.28 22.56
N ALA A 353 -17.33 23.69 21.88
CA ALA A 353 -17.62 22.26 21.99
C ALA A 353 -16.48 21.41 21.40
N VAL A 354 -15.90 21.81 20.26
CA VAL A 354 -14.75 21.12 19.65
C VAL A 354 -13.55 21.16 20.60
N LEU A 355 -13.19 22.33 21.13
CA LEU A 355 -12.07 22.48 22.07
C LEU A 355 -12.25 21.64 23.33
N LYS A 356 -13.49 21.58 23.84
CA LYS A 356 -13.83 20.76 25.02
C LYS A 356 -13.71 19.25 24.73
N THR A 357 -14.14 18.82 23.57
CA THR A 357 -13.97 17.39 23.15
C THR A 357 -12.49 17.04 23.02
N ALA A 358 -11.69 17.91 22.40
CA ALA A 358 -10.25 17.70 22.31
C ALA A 358 -9.59 17.63 23.70
N ASP A 359 -9.92 18.56 24.63
CA ASP A 359 -9.42 18.55 26.00
C ASP A 359 -9.82 17.28 26.76
N LYS A 360 -11.06 16.80 26.58
CA LYS A 360 -11.54 15.52 27.17
C LYS A 360 -10.64 14.34 26.77
N TRP A 361 -10.20 14.30 25.54
CA TRP A 361 -9.32 13.24 25.02
C TRP A 361 -7.83 13.51 25.22
N GLY A 362 -7.45 14.68 25.79
CA GLY A 362 -6.06 15.07 25.98
C GLY A 362 -5.35 15.44 24.67
N VAL A 363 -6.09 15.76 23.62
CA VAL A 363 -5.58 16.15 22.31
C VAL A 363 -5.51 17.67 22.23
N LEU A 364 -4.40 18.23 21.76
CA LEU A 364 -4.30 19.67 21.51
C LEU A 364 -5.23 20.07 20.37
N ALA A 365 -5.95 21.20 20.55
CA ALA A 365 -6.71 21.83 19.48
C ALA A 365 -6.55 23.34 19.56
N THR A 366 -6.19 23.97 18.46
CA THR A 366 -5.89 25.41 18.42
C THR A 366 -6.53 26.06 17.19
N ALA A 367 -7.27 27.13 17.41
CA ALA A 367 -7.80 27.97 16.34
C ALA A 367 -6.66 28.78 15.70
N ILE A 368 -6.23 28.37 14.51
CA ILE A 368 -5.10 28.95 13.77
C ILE A 368 -5.53 29.92 12.66
N GLY A 369 -6.82 29.94 12.30
CA GLY A 369 -7.27 30.76 11.17
C GLY A 369 -8.78 30.85 11.06
N GLU A 370 -9.21 31.47 9.98
CA GLU A 370 -10.61 31.61 9.56
C GLU A 370 -10.76 31.43 8.05
N VAL A 371 -11.89 30.88 7.64
CA VAL A 371 -12.26 30.77 6.22
C VAL A 371 -12.74 32.16 5.73
N THR A 372 -12.20 32.59 4.59
CA THR A 372 -12.59 33.85 3.94
C THR A 372 -13.43 33.56 2.68
N PRO A 373 -14.34 34.49 2.27
CA PRO A 373 -15.15 34.25 1.09
C PRO A 373 -14.31 34.21 -0.20
N ALA A 374 -14.92 33.67 -1.26
CA ALA A 374 -14.42 33.87 -2.61
C ALA A 374 -14.34 35.39 -2.93
N ALA A 375 -13.52 35.74 -3.91
CA ALA A 375 -13.37 37.14 -4.32
C ALA A 375 -14.70 37.67 -4.90
N PRO A 376 -14.98 39.02 -4.76
CA PRO A 376 -16.25 39.61 -5.21
C PRO A 376 -16.53 39.49 -6.70
N ASP A 377 -15.51 39.29 -7.52
CA ASP A 377 -15.57 39.06 -8.95
C ASP A 377 -15.86 37.61 -9.37
N GLY A 378 -16.12 36.74 -8.39
CA GLY A 378 -16.36 35.30 -8.61
C GLY A 378 -15.11 34.47 -8.77
N GLN A 379 -13.92 35.05 -8.58
CA GLN A 379 -12.68 34.28 -8.51
C GLN A 379 -12.58 33.52 -7.17
N PRO A 380 -11.83 32.40 -7.12
CA PRO A 380 -11.54 31.74 -5.85
C PRO A 380 -10.95 32.70 -4.83
N GLY A 381 -11.15 32.38 -3.55
CA GLY A 381 -10.55 33.14 -2.44
C GLY A 381 -9.01 33.00 -2.44
N ARG A 382 -8.37 33.74 -1.54
CA ARG A 382 -6.90 33.68 -1.39
C ARG A 382 -6.52 33.06 -0.04
N LEU A 383 -5.44 32.29 -0.04
CA LEU A 383 -4.79 31.85 1.17
C LEU A 383 -3.78 32.91 1.60
N VAL A 384 -4.10 33.60 2.71
CA VAL A 384 -3.25 34.64 3.30
C VAL A 384 -2.73 34.13 4.64
N ILE A 385 -1.42 34.00 4.78
CA ILE A 385 -0.79 33.53 6.02
C ILE A 385 0.09 34.65 6.61
N THR A 386 -0.10 34.93 7.90
CA THR A 386 0.70 35.90 8.62
C THR A 386 1.59 35.22 9.66
N TRP A 387 2.76 35.84 9.88
CA TRP A 387 3.70 35.48 10.93
C TRP A 387 4.08 36.73 11.70
N ASN A 388 3.74 36.77 12.99
CA ASN A 388 4.00 37.96 13.86
C ASN A 388 3.48 39.27 13.25
N GLY A 389 2.29 39.20 12.59
CA GLY A 389 1.65 40.35 11.95
C GLY A 389 2.19 40.71 10.54
N HIS A 390 3.16 40.00 10.01
CA HIS A 390 3.70 40.17 8.64
C HIS A 390 3.08 39.13 7.70
N THR A 391 2.64 39.52 6.52
CA THR A 391 2.14 38.58 5.51
C THR A 391 3.30 37.86 4.85
N VAL A 392 3.42 36.56 5.09
CA VAL A 392 4.46 35.68 4.53
C VAL A 392 3.98 34.83 3.36
N VAL A 393 2.67 34.67 3.19
CA VAL A 393 2.03 33.97 2.07
C VAL A 393 0.79 34.73 1.63
N ASP A 394 0.62 34.89 0.33
CA ASP A 394 -0.60 35.39 -0.33
C ASP A 394 -0.73 34.75 -1.71
N VAL A 395 -1.45 33.63 -1.82
CA VAL A 395 -1.52 32.78 -3.01
C VAL A 395 -2.97 32.36 -3.32
N PRO A 396 -3.29 32.09 -4.59
CA PRO A 396 -4.53 31.37 -4.93
C PRO A 396 -4.41 29.91 -4.51
N PRO A 397 -5.27 29.33 -3.64
CA PRO A 397 -5.15 27.95 -3.19
C PRO A 397 -5.12 26.94 -4.34
N GLY A 398 -5.99 27.09 -5.34
CA GLY A 398 -6.06 26.20 -6.50
C GLY A 398 -4.75 26.09 -7.28
N SER A 399 -3.92 27.15 -7.28
CA SER A 399 -2.63 27.11 -7.96
C SER A 399 -1.62 26.16 -7.34
N LEU A 400 -1.80 25.80 -6.07
CA LEU A 400 -1.00 24.81 -5.36
C LEU A 400 -1.64 23.41 -5.42
N ALA A 401 -2.97 23.32 -5.28
CA ALA A 401 -3.70 22.05 -5.24
C ALA A 401 -3.99 21.48 -6.65
N ASP A 402 -4.78 22.17 -7.47
CA ASP A 402 -5.37 21.59 -8.67
C ASP A 402 -4.66 22.01 -9.98
N ASP A 403 -4.20 23.28 -10.01
CA ASP A 403 -3.63 23.91 -11.19
C ASP A 403 -2.11 23.71 -11.32
N GLY A 404 -1.55 22.71 -10.64
CA GLY A 404 -0.14 22.35 -10.74
C GLY A 404 0.28 22.00 -12.18
N PRO A 405 1.58 21.87 -12.45
CA PRO A 405 2.07 21.45 -13.77
C PRO A 405 1.55 20.04 -14.10
N VAL A 406 1.27 19.80 -15.37
CA VAL A 406 0.90 18.47 -15.90
C VAL A 406 1.76 18.19 -17.11
N TYR A 407 2.50 17.08 -17.08
CA TYR A 407 3.42 16.69 -18.13
C TYR A 407 2.92 15.48 -18.92
N ALA A 408 2.91 15.61 -20.24
CA ALA A 408 2.87 14.46 -21.13
C ALA A 408 4.29 13.97 -21.34
N ARG A 409 4.74 13.05 -20.47
CA ARG A 409 6.11 12.50 -20.56
C ARG A 409 6.27 11.68 -21.83
N PRO A 410 7.46 11.70 -22.47
CA PRO A 410 7.76 10.79 -23.57
C PRO A 410 7.60 9.33 -23.13
N MET A 411 7.03 8.52 -24.02
CA MET A 411 6.84 7.08 -23.80
C MET A 411 7.49 6.30 -24.92
N ARG A 412 8.17 5.22 -24.61
CA ARG A 412 8.74 4.29 -25.56
C ARG A 412 8.81 2.91 -24.97
N GLU A 413 8.30 1.92 -25.69
CA GLU A 413 8.45 0.51 -25.30
C GLU A 413 9.92 0.18 -25.03
N PRO A 414 10.25 -0.48 -23.91
CA PRO A 414 11.60 -0.90 -23.61
C PRO A 414 12.18 -1.80 -24.71
N SER A 415 13.37 -1.45 -25.20
CA SER A 415 13.95 -2.12 -26.38
C SER A 415 14.37 -3.58 -26.14
N ASP A 416 14.54 -3.98 -24.90
CA ASP A 416 14.87 -5.33 -24.45
C ASP A 416 13.63 -6.23 -24.28
N LEU A 417 12.42 -5.64 -24.24
CA LEU A 417 11.18 -6.38 -23.97
C LEU A 417 10.95 -7.52 -24.95
N ILE A 418 11.14 -7.26 -26.24
CA ILE A 418 10.96 -8.30 -27.27
C ILE A 418 11.94 -9.48 -27.10
N LEU A 419 13.16 -9.22 -26.61
CA LEU A 419 14.15 -10.27 -26.36
C LEU A 419 13.78 -11.07 -25.12
N ILE A 420 13.34 -10.40 -24.07
CA ILE A 420 12.86 -11.03 -22.85
C ILE A 420 11.65 -11.92 -23.15
N GLN A 421 10.68 -11.43 -23.90
CA GLN A 421 9.48 -12.19 -24.27
C GLN A 421 9.77 -13.38 -25.21
N ALA A 422 10.86 -13.33 -25.94
CA ALA A 422 11.28 -14.45 -26.79
C ALA A 422 11.97 -15.59 -26.02
N ASP A 423 12.50 -15.31 -24.82
CA ASP A 423 13.20 -16.27 -23.96
C ASP A 423 12.22 -16.96 -23.01
N ARG A 424 11.57 -17.99 -23.50
CA ARG A 424 10.42 -18.62 -22.84
C ARG A 424 10.80 -19.71 -21.84
N ALA A 425 10.29 -19.64 -20.63
CA ALA A 425 10.51 -20.64 -19.59
C ALA A 425 9.95 -22.02 -19.94
N GLU A 426 8.99 -22.12 -20.85
CA GLU A 426 8.45 -23.39 -21.36
C GLU A 426 9.51 -24.26 -22.09
N THR A 427 10.65 -23.70 -22.44
CA THR A 427 11.78 -24.41 -23.06
C THR A 427 12.79 -24.92 -22.04
N LEU A 428 12.71 -24.53 -20.79
CA LEU A 428 13.62 -24.92 -19.71
C LEU A 428 13.49 -26.42 -19.38
N PRO A 429 14.59 -27.08 -18.92
CA PRO A 429 14.54 -28.47 -18.47
C PRO A 429 13.58 -28.65 -17.29
N ARG A 430 12.65 -29.58 -17.40
CA ARG A 430 11.60 -29.85 -16.40
C ARG A 430 11.79 -31.21 -15.74
N PRO A 431 11.42 -31.39 -14.46
CA PRO A 431 11.31 -32.69 -13.82
C PRO A 431 10.41 -33.64 -14.63
N ALA A 432 10.87 -34.86 -14.87
CA ALA A 432 10.16 -35.85 -15.69
C ALA A 432 9.95 -37.19 -15.01
N ASN A 433 10.28 -37.30 -13.71
CA ASN A 433 10.10 -38.51 -12.94
C ASN A 433 9.61 -38.18 -11.53
N PRO A 434 9.00 -39.15 -10.81
CA PRO A 434 8.41 -38.94 -9.50
C PRO A 434 9.35 -38.35 -8.44
N ASP A 435 10.60 -38.84 -8.37
CA ASP A 435 11.59 -38.38 -7.39
C ASP A 435 11.95 -36.90 -7.60
N ALA A 436 12.18 -36.51 -8.88
CA ALA A 436 12.46 -35.11 -9.21
C ALA A 436 11.27 -34.19 -8.99
N LEU A 437 10.04 -34.66 -9.22
CA LEU A 437 8.83 -33.88 -8.91
C LEU A 437 8.71 -33.65 -7.40
N ARG A 438 8.90 -34.68 -6.59
CA ARG A 438 8.88 -34.60 -5.14
C ARG A 438 9.92 -33.62 -4.60
N GLU A 439 11.15 -33.68 -5.09
CA GLU A 439 12.22 -32.76 -4.72
C GLU A 439 11.88 -31.32 -5.12
N THR A 440 11.25 -31.16 -6.28
CA THR A 440 10.80 -29.82 -6.74
C THR A 440 9.76 -29.23 -5.81
N VAL A 441 8.76 -30.00 -5.35
CA VAL A 441 7.78 -29.52 -4.37
C VAL A 441 8.49 -29.01 -3.11
N LEU A 442 9.38 -29.83 -2.53
CA LEU A 442 10.09 -29.46 -1.31
C LEU A 442 10.98 -28.22 -1.47
N ARG A 443 11.63 -28.09 -2.64
CA ARG A 443 12.45 -26.93 -2.97
C ARG A 443 11.59 -25.67 -3.12
N MET A 444 10.45 -25.78 -3.78
CA MET A 444 9.55 -24.66 -4.03
C MET A 444 8.95 -24.13 -2.72
N ILE A 445 8.34 -24.98 -1.92
CA ILE A 445 7.73 -24.57 -0.65
C ILE A 445 8.72 -24.05 0.39
N ALA A 446 10.00 -24.32 0.23
CA ALA A 446 11.09 -23.79 1.05
C ALA A 446 11.67 -22.48 0.50
N SER A 447 11.23 -22.01 -0.67
CA SER A 447 11.70 -20.74 -1.24
C SER A 447 11.15 -19.54 -0.44
N PRO A 448 11.86 -18.41 -0.39
CA PRO A 448 11.42 -17.26 0.42
C PRO A 448 10.01 -16.75 0.09
N ASN A 449 9.59 -16.81 -1.19
CA ASN A 449 8.27 -16.35 -1.59
C ASN A 449 7.15 -17.32 -1.22
N LEU A 450 7.40 -18.62 -1.30
CA LEU A 450 6.39 -19.65 -1.08
C LEU A 450 6.38 -20.24 0.33
N CYS A 451 7.41 -20.00 1.14
CA CYS A 451 7.46 -20.52 2.52
C CYS A 451 6.49 -19.79 3.44
N ASP A 452 6.24 -20.39 4.60
CA ASP A 452 5.41 -19.83 5.67
C ASP A 452 5.86 -18.42 6.08
N LYS A 453 4.90 -17.51 6.24
CA LYS A 453 5.10 -16.11 6.64
C LYS A 453 4.82 -15.84 8.11
N THR A 454 4.64 -16.89 8.94
CA THR A 454 4.35 -16.74 10.37
C THR A 454 5.38 -15.87 11.09
N TRP A 455 6.66 -15.94 10.70
CA TRP A 455 7.69 -15.06 11.26
C TRP A 455 7.33 -13.56 11.17
N VAL A 456 6.63 -13.15 10.13
CA VAL A 456 6.10 -11.79 9.96
C VAL A 456 4.81 -11.62 10.76
N THR A 457 3.83 -12.48 10.50
CA THR A 457 2.44 -12.31 10.97
C THR A 457 2.25 -12.56 12.46
N GLU A 458 3.17 -13.27 13.13
CA GLU A 458 3.13 -13.43 14.60
C GLU A 458 3.45 -12.14 15.37
N GLN A 459 4.02 -11.14 14.71
CA GLN A 459 4.29 -9.82 15.27
C GLN A 459 3.06 -8.88 15.23
N TYR A 460 1.98 -9.32 14.59
CA TYR A 460 0.76 -8.55 14.37
C TYR A 460 -0.40 -9.07 15.20
N ASP A 461 -1.14 -8.16 15.82
CA ASP A 461 -2.41 -8.46 16.48
C ASP A 461 -3.49 -8.68 15.40
N ARG A 462 -3.66 -9.90 14.93
CA ARG A 462 -4.60 -10.25 13.85
C ARG A 462 -6.06 -10.29 14.28
N TYR A 463 -6.33 -10.50 15.57
CA TYR A 463 -7.65 -10.76 16.12
C TYR A 463 -8.09 -9.76 17.20
N VAL A 464 -7.33 -8.70 17.42
CA VAL A 464 -7.75 -7.59 18.30
C VAL A 464 -9.08 -7.01 17.85
N LEU A 465 -9.92 -6.55 18.74
CA LEU A 465 -11.34 -6.16 18.56
C LEU A 465 -12.32 -7.36 18.47
N GLY A 466 -11.90 -8.58 18.21
CA GLY A 466 -12.74 -9.78 18.16
C GLY A 466 -13.71 -9.85 16.97
N ASN A 467 -13.47 -9.06 15.93
CA ASN A 467 -14.29 -9.00 14.72
C ASN A 467 -13.62 -9.63 13.48
N THR A 468 -12.36 -10.03 13.57
CA THR A 468 -11.66 -10.74 12.49
C THR A 468 -12.16 -12.18 12.40
N VAL A 469 -12.61 -12.56 11.21
CA VAL A 469 -13.17 -13.87 10.90
C VAL A 469 -12.15 -14.75 10.17
N LEU A 470 -11.45 -14.19 9.20
CA LEU A 470 -10.30 -14.77 8.51
C LEU A 470 -9.16 -13.76 8.48
N ALA A 471 -7.93 -14.22 8.65
CA ALA A 471 -6.71 -13.44 8.51
C ALA A 471 -5.61 -14.33 7.95
N GLN A 472 -4.48 -13.74 7.52
CA GLN A 472 -3.34 -14.53 7.06
C GLN A 472 -3.10 -15.80 7.90
N PRO A 473 -2.84 -16.94 7.25
CA PRO A 473 -2.48 -17.12 5.84
C PRO A 473 -3.65 -17.33 4.86
N GLU A 474 -4.89 -17.03 5.23
CA GLU A 474 -6.04 -17.16 4.33
C GLU A 474 -5.91 -16.22 3.11
N ASP A 475 -6.55 -16.56 1.99
CA ASP A 475 -6.46 -15.81 0.72
C ASP A 475 -6.91 -14.35 0.83
N SER A 476 -7.86 -14.08 1.71
CA SER A 476 -8.20 -12.70 2.07
C SER A 476 -8.54 -12.55 3.56
N GLY A 477 -8.32 -11.35 4.08
CA GLY A 477 -8.78 -10.98 5.42
C GLY A 477 -10.29 -10.73 5.41
N VAL A 478 -11.01 -11.31 6.37
CA VAL A 478 -12.46 -11.11 6.53
C VAL A 478 -12.77 -10.51 7.89
N ILE A 479 -13.46 -9.37 7.88
CA ILE A 479 -13.91 -8.64 9.07
C ILE A 479 -15.43 -8.65 9.14
N ARG A 480 -15.99 -9.01 10.31
CA ARG A 480 -17.39 -8.81 10.61
C ARG A 480 -17.65 -7.34 10.93
N ILE A 481 -18.52 -6.69 10.17
CA ILE A 481 -18.85 -5.27 10.31
C ILE A 481 -20.06 -5.05 11.22
N ASP A 482 -21.06 -5.93 11.12
CA ASP A 482 -22.26 -5.83 11.94
C ASP A 482 -22.55 -7.17 12.64
N GLU A 483 -22.64 -7.13 13.97
CA GLU A 483 -22.86 -8.33 14.79
C GLU A 483 -24.27 -8.90 14.66
N GLN A 484 -25.27 -8.05 14.36
CA GLN A 484 -26.66 -8.49 14.35
C GLN A 484 -27.02 -9.20 13.06
N SER A 485 -26.58 -8.69 11.93
CA SER A 485 -26.82 -9.28 10.62
C SER A 485 -25.77 -10.30 10.19
N GLY A 486 -24.58 -10.28 10.82
CA GLY A 486 -23.45 -11.06 10.35
C GLY A 486 -22.75 -10.46 9.14
N LEU A 487 -23.16 -9.25 8.69
CA LEU A 487 -22.55 -8.57 7.55
C LEU A 487 -21.06 -8.42 7.73
N GLY A 488 -20.28 -8.79 6.72
CA GLY A 488 -18.85 -8.67 6.70
C GLY A 488 -18.29 -8.18 5.38
N VAL A 489 -17.02 -7.83 5.42
CA VAL A 489 -16.22 -7.50 4.23
C VAL A 489 -14.98 -8.38 4.17
N ALA A 490 -14.58 -8.74 2.96
CA ALA A 490 -13.33 -9.39 2.63
C ALA A 490 -12.42 -8.42 1.91
N LEU A 491 -11.11 -8.55 2.12
CA LEU A 491 -10.12 -7.67 1.54
C LEU A 491 -8.86 -8.46 1.21
N SER A 492 -8.39 -8.36 -0.03
CA SER A 492 -7.09 -8.87 -0.49
C SER A 492 -6.28 -7.76 -1.11
N VAL A 493 -4.97 -7.94 -1.16
CA VAL A 493 -4.03 -7.02 -1.80
C VAL A 493 -2.90 -7.80 -2.44
N ASP A 494 -2.75 -7.69 -3.75
CA ASP A 494 -1.91 -8.56 -4.55
C ASP A 494 -1.12 -7.78 -5.63
N GLY A 495 -0.02 -8.36 -6.12
CA GLY A 495 0.75 -7.81 -7.22
C GLY A 495 1.98 -8.62 -7.56
N ASN A 496 2.26 -8.82 -8.86
CA ASN A 496 3.40 -9.58 -9.34
C ASN A 496 4.30 -8.75 -10.27
N GLY A 497 5.46 -8.30 -9.75
CA GLY A 497 6.41 -7.47 -10.49
C GLY A 497 7.04 -8.20 -11.69
N ARG A 498 7.24 -9.51 -11.62
CA ARG A 498 7.77 -10.31 -12.73
C ARG A 498 6.80 -10.35 -13.89
N TYR A 499 5.53 -10.63 -13.66
CA TYR A 499 4.51 -10.58 -14.72
C TYR A 499 4.39 -9.18 -15.33
N ALA A 500 4.39 -8.15 -14.52
CA ALA A 500 4.34 -6.77 -15.01
C ALA A 500 5.62 -6.35 -15.77
N ARG A 501 6.80 -6.95 -15.46
CA ARG A 501 8.03 -6.76 -16.24
C ARG A 501 7.95 -7.40 -17.62
N LEU A 502 7.32 -8.57 -17.74
CA LEU A 502 7.13 -9.29 -19.01
C LEU A 502 6.07 -8.62 -19.89
N ASP A 503 4.99 -8.13 -19.31
CA ASP A 503 3.93 -7.39 -19.99
C ASP A 503 3.18 -6.53 -18.94
N PRO A 504 3.39 -5.20 -18.88
CA PRO A 504 2.77 -4.38 -17.85
C PRO A 504 1.23 -4.30 -17.96
N TYR A 505 0.67 -4.38 -19.16
CA TYR A 505 -0.79 -4.43 -19.35
C TYR A 505 -1.39 -5.72 -18.79
N GLN A 506 -0.83 -6.87 -19.16
CA GLN A 506 -1.31 -8.17 -18.67
C GLN A 506 -0.97 -8.37 -17.20
N GLY A 507 0.22 -7.95 -16.74
CA GLY A 507 0.62 -8.05 -15.35
C GLY A 507 -0.31 -7.27 -14.39
N ALA A 508 -0.76 -6.08 -14.78
CA ALA A 508 -1.75 -5.33 -14.02
C ALA A 508 -3.13 -6.02 -13.98
N ARG A 509 -3.55 -6.65 -15.10
CA ARG A 509 -4.78 -7.44 -15.17
C ARG A 509 -4.68 -8.73 -14.34
N LEU A 510 -3.50 -9.36 -14.30
CA LEU A 510 -3.25 -10.55 -13.46
C LEU A 510 -3.32 -10.20 -11.97
N ALA A 511 -2.68 -9.11 -11.53
CA ALA A 511 -2.78 -8.65 -10.15
C ALA A 511 -4.23 -8.35 -9.74
N LEU A 512 -5.01 -7.73 -10.64
CA LEU A 512 -6.44 -7.51 -10.42
C LEU A 512 -7.22 -8.84 -10.35
N ALA A 513 -6.95 -9.79 -11.24
CA ALA A 513 -7.61 -11.08 -11.28
C ALA A 513 -7.33 -11.91 -10.01
N GLU A 514 -6.08 -11.89 -9.54
CA GLU A 514 -5.65 -12.58 -8.33
C GLU A 514 -6.35 -12.02 -7.09
N SER A 515 -6.28 -10.71 -6.88
CA SER A 515 -6.95 -10.05 -5.75
C SER A 515 -8.48 -10.25 -5.79
N TYR A 516 -9.07 -10.21 -6.98
CA TYR A 516 -10.49 -10.48 -7.20
C TYR A 516 -10.87 -11.93 -6.83
N ARG A 517 -10.06 -12.89 -7.24
CA ARG A 517 -10.24 -14.32 -6.94
C ARG A 517 -10.02 -14.62 -5.46
N ASN A 518 -8.97 -14.03 -4.83
CA ASN A 518 -8.68 -14.18 -3.41
C ASN A 518 -9.85 -13.74 -2.53
N VAL A 519 -10.50 -12.64 -2.87
CA VAL A 519 -11.74 -12.22 -2.22
C VAL A 519 -12.85 -13.23 -2.44
N ALA A 520 -13.02 -13.74 -3.67
CA ALA A 520 -14.13 -14.61 -4.02
C ALA A 520 -14.05 -16.00 -3.39
N VAL A 521 -12.84 -16.59 -3.28
CA VAL A 521 -12.67 -17.92 -2.67
C VAL A 521 -13.02 -17.95 -1.19
N THR A 522 -13.00 -16.81 -0.49
CA THR A 522 -13.54 -16.72 0.88
C THR A 522 -15.06 -16.66 0.97
N GLY A 523 -15.77 -16.69 -0.18
CA GLY A 523 -17.22 -16.61 -0.28
C GLY A 523 -17.77 -15.18 -0.44
N ALA A 524 -16.89 -14.16 -0.49
CA ALA A 524 -17.29 -12.77 -0.65
C ALA A 524 -17.54 -12.42 -2.12
N ARG A 525 -18.39 -11.41 -2.36
CA ARG A 525 -18.60 -10.83 -3.69
C ARG A 525 -17.73 -9.58 -3.85
N PRO A 526 -16.73 -9.55 -4.74
CA PRO A 526 -15.92 -8.37 -5.01
C PRO A 526 -16.75 -7.18 -5.52
N ILE A 527 -16.50 -5.96 -5.02
CA ILE A 527 -17.32 -4.78 -5.35
C ILE A 527 -16.53 -3.51 -5.65
N ALA A 528 -15.25 -3.42 -5.26
CA ALA A 528 -14.46 -2.20 -5.42
C ALA A 528 -12.96 -2.49 -5.44
N VAL A 529 -12.20 -1.55 -6.01
CA VAL A 529 -10.75 -1.64 -6.18
C VAL A 529 -10.06 -0.38 -5.65
N THR A 530 -8.93 -0.55 -4.97
CA THR A 530 -7.90 0.47 -4.73
C THR A 530 -6.57 -0.01 -5.31
N ASN A 531 -5.61 0.89 -5.54
CA ASN A 531 -4.30 0.50 -6.07
C ASN A 531 -3.15 1.37 -5.56
N CYS A 532 -1.95 0.80 -5.52
CA CYS A 532 -0.71 1.53 -5.32
C CYS A 532 0.26 1.20 -6.45
N LEU A 533 0.55 2.17 -7.29
CA LEU A 533 1.31 2.00 -8.53
C LEU A 533 2.78 2.37 -8.30
N ASN A 534 3.64 1.36 -8.11
CA ASN A 534 5.05 1.53 -7.80
C ASN A 534 5.90 1.36 -9.06
N PHE A 535 6.60 2.42 -9.48
CA PHE A 535 7.39 2.46 -10.72
C PHE A 535 8.72 3.21 -10.51
N GLY A 536 9.65 3.04 -11.43
CA GLY A 536 10.91 3.79 -11.48
C GLY A 536 10.72 5.28 -11.77
N SER A 537 11.76 5.94 -12.30
CA SER A 537 11.70 7.39 -12.62
C SER A 537 10.75 7.67 -13.79
N PRO A 538 9.85 8.66 -13.65
CA PRO A 538 8.94 9.08 -14.73
C PRO A 538 9.65 9.84 -15.84
N GLU A 539 10.93 10.15 -15.69
CA GLU A 539 11.76 10.76 -16.73
C GLU A 539 12.30 9.71 -17.72
N ASP A 540 12.28 8.43 -17.35
CA ASP A 540 12.60 7.33 -18.27
C ASP A 540 11.39 7.02 -19.17
N PRO A 541 11.53 7.16 -20.52
CA PRO A 541 10.44 6.85 -21.44
C PRO A 541 9.96 5.40 -21.39
N GLY A 542 10.83 4.45 -21.00
CA GLY A 542 10.49 3.03 -20.85
C GLY A 542 9.60 2.82 -19.62
N VAL A 543 9.96 3.43 -18.50
CA VAL A 543 9.16 3.41 -17.27
C VAL A 543 7.78 4.04 -17.50
N MET A 544 7.72 5.18 -18.17
CA MET A 544 6.44 5.84 -18.48
C MET A 544 5.55 5.03 -19.43
N TRP A 545 6.14 4.30 -20.37
CA TRP A 545 5.38 3.36 -21.20
C TRP A 545 4.81 2.21 -20.35
N GLN A 546 5.63 1.62 -19.49
CA GLN A 546 5.20 0.56 -18.58
C GLN A 546 4.07 1.04 -17.66
N PHE A 547 4.20 2.25 -17.11
CA PHE A 547 3.17 2.87 -16.28
C PHE A 547 1.85 3.07 -17.04
N ALA A 548 1.91 3.62 -18.24
CA ALA A 548 0.74 3.87 -19.07
C ALA A 548 0.01 2.56 -19.43
N GLU A 549 0.76 1.50 -19.77
CA GLU A 549 0.20 0.18 -20.08
C GLU A 549 -0.40 -0.49 -18.85
N ALA A 550 0.24 -0.41 -17.69
CA ALA A 550 -0.31 -0.95 -16.45
C ALA A 550 -1.62 -0.24 -16.03
N VAL A 551 -1.65 1.10 -16.08
CA VAL A 551 -2.87 1.88 -15.84
C VAL A 551 -3.99 1.51 -16.81
N ARG A 552 -3.65 1.35 -18.10
CA ARG A 552 -4.61 0.94 -19.12
C ARG A 552 -5.16 -0.46 -18.84
N GLY A 553 -4.27 -1.42 -18.49
CA GLY A 553 -4.64 -2.79 -18.15
C GLY A 553 -5.59 -2.86 -16.95
N LEU A 554 -5.28 -2.12 -15.89
CA LEU A 554 -6.11 -2.06 -14.69
C LEU A 554 -7.47 -1.39 -14.95
N ALA A 555 -7.48 -0.26 -15.68
CA ALA A 555 -8.72 0.45 -16.01
C ALA A 555 -9.65 -0.37 -16.92
N ASP A 556 -9.09 -1.03 -17.95
CA ASP A 556 -9.84 -1.94 -18.82
C ASP A 556 -10.35 -3.14 -18.03
N GLY A 557 -9.53 -3.71 -17.15
CA GLY A 557 -9.89 -4.85 -16.31
C GLY A 557 -11.03 -4.52 -15.34
N CYS A 558 -10.99 -3.39 -14.65
CA CYS A 558 -12.06 -2.95 -13.76
C CYS A 558 -13.37 -2.71 -14.50
N ALA A 559 -13.31 -2.16 -15.72
CA ALA A 559 -14.49 -1.99 -16.58
C ALA A 559 -15.08 -3.35 -17.00
N GLU A 560 -14.26 -4.34 -17.34
CA GLU A 560 -14.66 -5.69 -17.73
C GLU A 560 -15.28 -6.45 -16.55
N LEU A 561 -14.69 -6.38 -15.36
CA LEU A 561 -15.25 -7.00 -14.14
C LEU A 561 -16.48 -6.26 -13.61
N GLY A 562 -16.67 -4.99 -13.98
CA GLY A 562 -17.80 -4.18 -13.55
C GLY A 562 -17.64 -3.63 -12.12
N ILE A 563 -16.41 -3.44 -11.63
CA ILE A 563 -16.11 -2.90 -10.31
C ILE A 563 -15.30 -1.59 -10.42
N PRO A 564 -15.65 -0.51 -9.68
CA PRO A 564 -14.98 0.76 -9.80
C PRO A 564 -13.64 0.80 -9.04
N VAL A 565 -12.69 1.57 -9.58
CA VAL A 565 -11.55 2.05 -8.81
C VAL A 565 -12.03 3.21 -7.93
N THR A 566 -11.88 3.09 -6.61
CA THR A 566 -12.35 4.09 -5.64
C THR A 566 -11.31 5.12 -5.29
N GLY A 567 -10.04 4.78 -5.43
CA GLY A 567 -8.90 5.62 -5.11
C GLY A 567 -7.60 4.85 -5.27
N GLY A 568 -6.49 5.47 -4.95
CA GLY A 568 -5.17 4.84 -5.00
C GLY A 568 -4.04 5.84 -4.82
N ASN A 569 -2.82 5.36 -5.00
CA ASN A 569 -1.57 6.11 -4.88
C ASN A 569 -0.63 5.80 -6.03
N VAL A 570 0.22 6.75 -6.40
CA VAL A 570 1.33 6.53 -7.34
C VAL A 570 2.65 6.82 -6.64
N SER A 571 3.54 5.86 -6.69
CA SER A 571 4.91 5.96 -6.19
C SER A 571 5.89 5.83 -7.35
N PHE A 572 6.54 6.95 -7.69
CA PHE A 572 7.61 7.00 -8.66
C PHE A 572 8.99 7.03 -8.00
N TYR A 573 10.04 7.07 -8.83
CA TYR A 573 11.46 7.08 -8.42
C TYR A 573 11.87 5.85 -7.60
N ASN A 574 11.13 4.74 -7.68
CA ASN A 574 11.54 3.50 -7.04
C ASN A 574 12.68 2.87 -7.85
N GLN A 575 13.90 3.33 -7.59
CA GLN A 575 15.11 2.87 -8.25
C GLN A 575 16.35 3.13 -7.39
N THR A 576 17.37 2.30 -7.57
CA THR A 576 18.69 2.45 -6.94
C THR A 576 19.70 2.82 -8.01
N GLY A 577 20.20 4.06 -7.98
CA GLY A 577 21.01 4.62 -9.07
C GLY A 577 20.22 4.65 -10.39
N SER A 578 20.68 3.93 -11.40
CA SER A 578 20.02 3.81 -12.71
C SER A 578 19.14 2.56 -12.86
N VAL A 579 19.04 1.72 -11.83
CA VAL A 579 18.30 0.45 -11.90
C VAL A 579 16.93 0.66 -11.27
N ALA A 580 15.90 0.67 -12.11
CA ALA A 580 14.52 0.74 -11.66
C ALA A 580 14.04 -0.62 -11.12
N ILE A 581 13.10 -0.61 -10.18
CA ILE A 581 12.35 -1.80 -9.79
C ILE A 581 11.58 -2.36 -11.00
N HIS A 582 11.11 -3.59 -10.92
CA HIS A 582 10.07 -4.06 -11.85
C HIS A 582 8.80 -3.20 -11.69
N PRO A 583 8.03 -2.97 -12.76
CA PRO A 583 6.71 -2.37 -12.64
C PRO A 583 5.88 -3.15 -11.63
N THR A 584 5.40 -2.50 -10.58
CA THR A 584 4.70 -3.20 -9.50
C THR A 584 3.38 -2.49 -9.17
N PRO A 585 2.34 -2.72 -9.98
CA PRO A 585 0.99 -2.34 -9.62
C PRO A 585 0.51 -3.27 -8.49
N VAL A 586 0.31 -2.71 -7.31
CA VAL A 586 -0.33 -3.38 -6.16
C VAL A 586 -1.80 -3.05 -6.22
N VAL A 587 -2.65 -4.08 -6.19
CA VAL A 587 -4.10 -3.95 -6.37
C VAL A 587 -4.81 -4.50 -5.15
N GLY A 588 -5.64 -3.69 -4.51
CA GLY A 588 -6.51 -4.11 -3.41
C GLY A 588 -7.94 -4.26 -3.88
N VAL A 589 -8.56 -5.40 -3.60
CA VAL A 589 -9.98 -5.67 -3.91
C VAL A 589 -10.76 -5.87 -2.62
N LEU A 590 -11.91 -5.19 -2.54
CA LEU A 590 -12.86 -5.32 -1.44
C LEU A 590 -14.11 -6.05 -1.91
N GLY A 591 -14.56 -7.02 -1.10
CA GLY A 591 -15.81 -7.74 -1.31
C GLY A 591 -16.72 -7.73 -0.08
N VAL A 592 -17.95 -8.18 -0.27
CA VAL A 592 -18.99 -8.22 0.77
C VAL A 592 -19.50 -9.65 0.97
N LEU A 593 -19.61 -10.04 2.25
CA LEU A 593 -20.36 -11.21 2.69
C LEU A 593 -21.66 -10.73 3.37
N ASP A 594 -22.78 -11.24 2.94
CA ASP A 594 -24.07 -10.95 3.58
C ASP A 594 -24.13 -11.52 5.01
N ASP A 595 -23.42 -12.62 5.26
CA ASP A 595 -23.23 -13.27 6.55
C ASP A 595 -21.86 -13.94 6.60
N VAL A 596 -20.99 -13.53 7.53
CA VAL A 596 -19.64 -14.10 7.70
C VAL A 596 -19.61 -15.58 8.09
N THR A 597 -20.75 -16.15 8.51
CA THR A 597 -20.85 -17.59 8.76
C THR A 597 -20.77 -18.40 7.47
N GLN A 598 -21.00 -17.78 6.31
CA GLN A 598 -20.88 -18.38 4.99
C GLN A 598 -19.44 -18.33 4.42
N ARG A 599 -18.48 -17.81 5.18
CA ARG A 599 -17.07 -17.79 4.74
C ARG A 599 -16.54 -19.19 4.49
N VAL A 600 -15.60 -19.29 3.56
CA VAL A 600 -14.90 -20.53 3.22
C VAL A 600 -13.41 -20.36 3.55
N PRO A 601 -12.82 -21.23 4.38
CA PRO A 601 -11.39 -21.20 4.67
C PRO A 601 -10.57 -21.83 3.54
N MET A 602 -9.29 -21.45 3.40
CA MET A 602 -8.38 -22.06 2.44
C MET A 602 -7.99 -23.50 2.79
N GLY A 603 -7.84 -23.79 4.09
CA GLY A 603 -7.37 -25.08 4.60
C GLY A 603 -8.43 -26.18 4.49
N PHE A 604 -7.97 -27.40 4.17
CA PHE A 604 -8.86 -28.56 4.17
C PHE A 604 -9.45 -28.77 5.57
N SER A 605 -10.76 -28.67 5.67
CA SER A 605 -11.48 -28.92 6.91
C SER A 605 -11.51 -30.42 7.22
N ARG A 606 -11.61 -30.77 8.50
CA ARG A 606 -11.75 -32.18 8.88
C ARG A 606 -13.09 -32.69 8.36
N PRO A 607 -13.12 -33.69 7.45
CA PRO A 607 -14.34 -34.12 6.82
C PRO A 607 -15.29 -34.79 7.82
N THR A 608 -16.58 -34.60 7.62
CA THR A 608 -17.63 -35.23 8.43
C THR A 608 -17.83 -36.69 8.08
N HIS A 609 -17.40 -37.11 6.88
CA HIS A 609 -17.49 -38.50 6.40
C HIS A 609 -16.10 -39.16 6.34
N ALA A 610 -16.06 -40.47 6.67
CA ALA A 610 -14.81 -41.23 6.63
C ALA A 610 -14.16 -41.33 5.26
N ASP A 611 -14.93 -41.14 4.18
CA ASP A 611 -14.43 -41.18 2.81
C ASP A 611 -13.83 -39.82 2.34
N GLY A 612 -13.80 -38.81 3.21
CA GLY A 612 -13.26 -37.49 2.93
C GLY A 612 -14.13 -36.63 2.02
N ASP A 613 -13.88 -35.35 1.95
CA ASP A 613 -14.49 -34.43 1.00
C ASP A 613 -13.84 -34.57 -0.37
N VAL A 614 -14.59 -34.32 -1.45
CA VAL A 614 -14.05 -34.42 -2.81
C VAL A 614 -13.34 -33.15 -3.19
N ILE A 615 -12.08 -33.28 -3.60
CA ILE A 615 -11.25 -32.18 -4.07
C ILE A 615 -11.46 -31.97 -5.56
N PHE A 616 -11.82 -30.74 -5.95
CA PHE A 616 -11.92 -30.31 -7.33
C PHE A 616 -10.92 -29.20 -7.64
N LEU A 617 -10.36 -29.24 -8.84
CA LEU A 617 -9.73 -28.09 -9.48
C LEU A 617 -10.75 -27.43 -10.38
N LEU A 618 -11.01 -26.15 -10.16
CA LEU A 618 -11.81 -25.27 -11.01
C LEU A 618 -10.90 -24.56 -12.01
N GLY A 619 -11.37 -24.35 -13.24
CA GLY A 619 -10.59 -23.72 -14.31
C GLY A 619 -9.70 -24.70 -15.07
N GLU A 620 -8.85 -24.17 -15.95
CA GLU A 620 -8.03 -24.95 -16.86
C GLU A 620 -6.54 -24.74 -16.60
N THR A 621 -5.76 -25.84 -16.52
CA THR A 621 -4.31 -25.78 -16.49
C THR A 621 -3.76 -25.73 -17.90
N ARG A 622 -2.91 -24.75 -18.19
CA ARG A 622 -2.18 -24.58 -19.45
C ARG A 622 -0.69 -24.69 -19.20
N LEU A 623 0.10 -24.81 -20.28
CA LEU A 623 1.56 -24.76 -20.18
C LEU A 623 1.99 -23.28 -20.07
N GLU A 624 1.97 -22.73 -18.87
CA GLU A 624 2.28 -21.33 -18.55
C GLU A 624 3.29 -21.30 -17.40
N LEU A 625 4.57 -21.16 -17.74
CA LEU A 625 5.70 -21.21 -16.81
C LEU A 625 6.54 -19.94 -16.82
N SER A 626 6.29 -19.04 -17.78
CA SER A 626 7.06 -17.82 -17.95
C SER A 626 6.73 -16.80 -16.86
N GLY A 627 7.76 -16.32 -16.15
CA GLY A 627 7.63 -15.44 -14.99
C GLY A 627 7.26 -16.15 -13.68
N SER A 628 7.07 -17.49 -13.71
CA SER A 628 6.65 -18.27 -12.55
C SER A 628 7.73 -18.35 -11.46
N GLU A 629 7.30 -18.64 -10.23
CA GLU A 629 8.20 -18.96 -9.11
C GLU A 629 9.11 -20.14 -9.43
N TRP A 630 8.60 -21.17 -10.14
CA TRP A 630 9.46 -22.28 -10.55
C TRP A 630 10.58 -21.85 -11.49
N ALA A 631 10.29 -21.03 -12.51
CA ALA A 631 11.30 -20.54 -13.44
C ALA A 631 12.39 -19.75 -12.70
N TRP A 632 12.00 -18.97 -11.72
CA TRP A 632 12.92 -18.20 -10.88
C TRP A 632 13.70 -19.09 -9.89
N VAL A 633 13.03 -19.88 -9.08
CA VAL A 633 13.66 -20.72 -8.03
C VAL A 633 14.56 -21.80 -8.61
N ALA A 634 14.16 -22.43 -9.72
CA ALA A 634 14.92 -23.53 -10.32
C ALA A 634 16.01 -23.08 -11.28
N HIS A 635 15.82 -21.92 -11.94
CA HIS A 635 16.67 -21.52 -13.07
C HIS A 635 17.13 -20.05 -13.03
N GLU A 636 16.72 -19.25 -12.04
CA GLU A 636 16.96 -17.80 -11.99
C GLU A 636 16.54 -17.10 -13.30
N HIS A 637 15.46 -17.60 -13.92
CA HIS A 637 15.00 -17.20 -15.23
C HIS A 637 13.81 -16.25 -15.16
N LEU A 638 13.92 -15.10 -15.83
CA LEU A 638 12.84 -14.16 -16.06
C LEU A 638 12.74 -13.88 -17.57
N GLY A 639 11.77 -14.48 -18.21
CA GLY A 639 11.55 -14.34 -19.65
C GLY A 639 10.23 -14.96 -20.08
N GLY A 640 9.87 -14.79 -21.35
CA GLY A 640 8.61 -15.22 -21.94
C GLY A 640 7.49 -14.20 -21.75
N VAL A 641 6.27 -14.67 -21.80
CA VAL A 641 5.06 -13.87 -21.60
C VAL A 641 4.33 -14.36 -20.36
N PRO A 642 3.69 -13.45 -19.58
CA PRO A 642 2.97 -13.87 -18.39
C PRO A 642 1.78 -14.77 -18.73
N PRO A 643 1.18 -15.47 -17.75
CA PRO A 643 -0.01 -16.28 -17.96
C PRO A 643 -1.13 -15.48 -18.62
N ARG A 644 -1.93 -16.17 -19.42
CA ARG A 644 -3.10 -15.56 -20.04
C ARG A 644 -4.17 -15.27 -18.99
N VAL A 645 -4.62 -14.04 -18.91
CA VAL A 645 -5.76 -13.65 -18.08
C VAL A 645 -7.03 -13.48 -18.92
N ASP A 646 -8.13 -14.06 -18.44
CA ASP A 646 -9.48 -13.94 -19.01
C ASP A 646 -10.42 -13.50 -17.89
N LEU A 647 -10.66 -12.20 -17.79
CA LEU A 647 -11.44 -11.62 -16.69
C LEU A 647 -12.93 -12.00 -16.74
N ALA A 648 -13.45 -12.36 -17.91
CA ALA A 648 -14.79 -12.89 -17.99
C ALA A 648 -14.90 -14.27 -17.32
N GLN A 649 -13.88 -15.13 -17.49
CA GLN A 649 -13.81 -16.42 -16.79
C GLN A 649 -13.53 -16.24 -15.30
N GLU A 650 -12.67 -15.29 -14.90
CA GLU A 650 -12.45 -14.95 -13.49
C GLU A 650 -13.75 -14.53 -12.80
N LYS A 651 -14.56 -13.72 -13.48
CA LYS A 651 -15.86 -13.32 -12.96
C LYS A 651 -16.81 -14.50 -12.78
N LEU A 652 -16.89 -15.40 -13.76
CA LEU A 652 -17.74 -16.61 -13.66
C LEU A 652 -17.26 -17.53 -12.54
N LEU A 653 -15.95 -17.70 -12.38
CA LEU A 653 -15.35 -18.46 -11.29
C LEU A 653 -15.71 -17.85 -9.92
N ALA A 654 -15.55 -16.54 -9.77
CA ALA A 654 -15.88 -15.82 -8.54
C ALA A 654 -17.38 -15.93 -8.19
N ASP A 655 -18.27 -15.73 -9.19
CA ASP A 655 -19.71 -15.83 -9.01
C ASP A 655 -20.11 -17.27 -8.61
N LEU A 656 -19.49 -18.29 -9.22
CA LEU A 656 -19.67 -19.71 -8.86
C LEU A 656 -19.25 -19.97 -7.41
N VAL A 657 -18.04 -19.57 -7.01
CA VAL A 657 -17.51 -19.88 -5.67
C VAL A 657 -18.31 -19.16 -4.59
N ALA A 658 -18.64 -17.88 -4.79
CA ALA A 658 -19.49 -17.12 -3.86
C ALA A 658 -20.89 -17.76 -3.69
N GLU A 659 -21.50 -18.24 -4.78
CA GLU A 659 -22.80 -18.95 -4.71
C GLU A 659 -22.66 -20.31 -4.04
N ALA A 660 -21.62 -21.09 -4.36
CA ALA A 660 -21.38 -22.40 -3.74
C ALA A 660 -21.11 -22.27 -2.22
N ALA A 661 -20.40 -21.21 -1.80
CA ALA A 661 -20.21 -20.85 -0.40
C ALA A 661 -21.56 -20.53 0.28
N ARG A 662 -22.36 -19.65 -0.34
CA ARG A 662 -23.66 -19.22 0.16
C ARG A 662 -24.64 -20.38 0.40
N VAL A 663 -24.61 -21.38 -0.47
CA VAL A 663 -25.47 -22.58 -0.33
C VAL A 663 -24.82 -23.71 0.46
N GLY A 664 -23.61 -23.52 0.99
CA GLY A 664 -22.91 -24.47 1.84
C GLY A 664 -22.36 -25.70 1.11
N HIS A 665 -21.98 -25.57 -0.16
CA HIS A 665 -21.39 -26.65 -0.96
C HIS A 665 -19.88 -26.78 -0.86
N LEU A 666 -19.22 -25.88 -0.14
CA LEU A 666 -17.76 -25.87 0.04
C LEU A 666 -17.38 -26.05 1.49
N SER A 667 -16.39 -26.90 1.76
CA SER A 667 -15.73 -27.04 3.07
C SER A 667 -14.38 -26.34 3.10
N SER A 668 -13.77 -26.11 1.93
CA SER A 668 -12.60 -25.24 1.74
C SER A 668 -12.55 -24.73 0.31
N ALA A 669 -11.89 -23.58 0.11
CA ALA A 669 -11.56 -23.05 -1.21
C ALA A 669 -10.26 -22.24 -1.09
N HIS A 670 -9.39 -22.36 -2.08
CA HIS A 670 -8.09 -21.69 -2.16
C HIS A 670 -7.81 -21.31 -3.62
N ASP A 671 -7.27 -20.13 -3.86
CA ASP A 671 -6.89 -19.74 -5.19
C ASP A 671 -5.65 -20.53 -5.69
N LEU A 672 -5.36 -20.50 -6.99
CA LEU A 672 -4.11 -20.96 -7.54
C LEU A 672 -3.40 -19.78 -8.20
N SER A 673 -2.27 -19.41 -7.63
CA SER A 673 -1.37 -18.35 -8.09
C SER A 673 0.08 -18.83 -8.09
N ASP A 674 0.98 -18.18 -7.39
CA ASP A 674 2.40 -18.51 -7.32
C ASP A 674 2.63 -19.96 -6.82
N GLY A 675 3.47 -20.71 -7.54
CA GLY A 675 3.75 -22.12 -7.25
C GLY A 675 2.68 -23.13 -7.73
N GLY A 676 1.53 -22.68 -8.21
CA GLY A 676 0.48 -23.44 -8.83
C GLY A 676 -0.21 -24.47 -7.92
N LEU A 677 -0.72 -25.56 -8.49
CA LEU A 677 -1.48 -26.57 -7.76
C LEU A 677 -0.66 -27.25 -6.63
N ALA A 678 0.64 -27.41 -6.82
CA ALA A 678 1.50 -28.04 -5.82
C ALA A 678 1.53 -27.21 -4.52
N GLN A 679 1.67 -25.89 -4.64
CA GLN A 679 1.65 -24.96 -3.50
C GLN A 679 0.28 -24.97 -2.82
N ALA A 680 -0.79 -24.80 -3.57
CA ALA A 680 -2.15 -24.78 -3.03
C ALA A 680 -2.52 -26.07 -2.26
N LEU A 681 -2.09 -27.24 -2.75
CA LEU A 681 -2.30 -28.52 -2.04
C LEU A 681 -1.52 -28.57 -0.72
N VAL A 682 -0.29 -28.05 -0.69
CA VAL A 682 0.54 -28.04 0.52
C VAL A 682 -0.06 -27.10 1.57
N GLU A 683 -0.43 -25.90 1.19
CA GLU A 683 -1.01 -24.89 2.09
C GLU A 683 -2.35 -25.36 2.65
N SER A 684 -3.27 -25.84 1.77
CA SER A 684 -4.55 -26.37 2.20
C SER A 684 -4.42 -27.56 3.16
N SER A 685 -3.42 -28.44 2.94
CA SER A 685 -3.19 -29.62 3.80
C SER A 685 -2.54 -29.24 5.13
N LEU A 686 -1.51 -28.38 5.11
CA LEU A 686 -0.76 -27.99 6.31
C LEU A 686 -1.59 -27.15 7.27
N ARG A 687 -2.53 -26.33 6.76
CA ARG A 687 -3.33 -25.39 7.55
C ARG A 687 -4.02 -26.05 8.76
N HIS A 688 -4.61 -27.24 8.56
CA HIS A 688 -5.31 -27.98 9.61
C HIS A 688 -4.78 -29.41 9.79
N GLY A 689 -3.69 -29.80 9.12
CA GLY A 689 -3.13 -31.13 9.22
C GLY A 689 -4.07 -32.20 8.64
N VAL A 690 -4.77 -31.89 7.57
CA VAL A 690 -5.64 -32.82 6.84
C VAL A 690 -4.98 -33.22 5.54
N GLY A 691 -4.63 -34.49 5.39
CA GLY A 691 -3.96 -35.01 4.21
C GLY A 691 -4.86 -35.09 2.98
N ALA A 692 -4.25 -35.33 1.83
CA ALA A 692 -4.95 -35.45 0.56
C ALA A 692 -4.44 -36.63 -0.26
N ARG A 693 -5.36 -37.31 -0.95
CA ARG A 693 -5.06 -38.33 -1.97
C ARG A 693 -5.51 -37.84 -3.33
N ILE A 694 -4.57 -37.59 -4.21
CA ILE A 694 -4.76 -36.94 -5.50
C ILE A 694 -4.46 -37.93 -6.63
N ALA A 695 -5.24 -37.87 -7.70
CA ALA A 695 -4.98 -38.53 -8.96
C ALA A 695 -5.03 -37.49 -10.09
N LEU A 696 -3.93 -37.30 -10.79
CA LEU A 696 -3.89 -36.43 -11.94
C LEU A 696 -4.74 -36.97 -13.09
N PRO A 697 -5.35 -36.12 -13.95
CA PRO A 697 -6.02 -36.56 -15.16
C PRO A 697 -5.08 -37.36 -16.09
N GLU A 698 -5.62 -38.32 -16.85
CA GLU A 698 -4.82 -39.21 -17.68
C GLU A 698 -3.86 -38.50 -18.65
N GLU A 699 -4.30 -37.39 -19.24
CA GLU A 699 -3.51 -36.55 -20.14
C GLU A 699 -2.32 -35.90 -19.46
N PHE A 700 -2.36 -35.74 -18.15
CA PHE A 700 -1.29 -35.17 -17.32
C PHE A 700 -0.52 -36.23 -16.53
N GLY A 701 -0.85 -37.51 -16.65
CA GLY A 701 -0.30 -38.59 -15.82
C GLY A 701 1.12 -39.08 -16.18
N THR A 702 1.68 -38.69 -17.32
CA THR A 702 2.92 -39.26 -17.82
C THR A 702 3.92 -38.25 -18.41
N GLY A 703 5.19 -38.65 -18.49
CA GLY A 703 6.25 -37.79 -19.02
C GLY A 703 6.53 -36.55 -18.19
N SER A 704 6.59 -35.40 -18.81
CA SER A 704 6.70 -34.08 -18.12
C SER A 704 5.36 -33.39 -17.84
N MET A 705 4.25 -34.03 -18.12
CA MET A 705 2.93 -33.48 -17.96
C MET A 705 2.50 -33.37 -16.49
N PRO A 706 2.86 -34.29 -15.57
CA PRO A 706 2.62 -34.11 -14.15
C PRO A 706 3.22 -32.80 -13.62
N PHE A 707 4.43 -32.45 -14.07
CA PHE A 707 5.07 -31.20 -13.72
C PHE A 707 4.23 -29.99 -14.18
N VAL A 708 3.76 -30.01 -15.44
CA VAL A 708 2.93 -28.90 -15.96
C VAL A 708 1.67 -28.72 -15.14
N TYR A 709 0.99 -29.81 -14.79
CA TYR A 709 -0.24 -29.75 -14.01
C TYR A 709 -0.04 -29.20 -12.59
N LEU A 710 1.10 -29.54 -11.98
CA LEU A 710 1.41 -29.17 -10.60
C LEU A 710 1.97 -27.74 -10.48
N PHE A 711 2.77 -27.28 -11.45
CA PHE A 711 3.55 -26.06 -11.30
C PHE A 711 3.25 -24.94 -12.30
N SER A 712 2.34 -25.14 -13.27
CA SER A 712 1.88 -24.02 -14.09
C SER A 712 1.09 -23.03 -13.22
N GLU A 713 1.32 -21.72 -13.46
CA GLU A 713 0.65 -20.63 -12.76
C GLU A 713 -0.44 -20.00 -13.64
N SER A 714 -1.24 -20.86 -14.31
CA SER A 714 -2.38 -20.40 -15.12
C SER A 714 -3.42 -19.70 -14.24
N ALA A 715 -3.83 -18.50 -14.63
CA ALA A 715 -4.86 -17.74 -13.95
C ALA A 715 -6.27 -18.37 -14.09
N GLY A 716 -7.23 -17.93 -13.31
CA GLY A 716 -8.61 -18.39 -13.37
C GLY A 716 -8.82 -19.79 -12.82
N ARG A 717 -8.07 -20.16 -11.76
CA ARG A 717 -8.17 -21.49 -11.13
C ARG A 717 -8.38 -21.36 -9.62
N ALA A 718 -9.10 -22.34 -9.05
CA ALA A 718 -9.26 -22.50 -7.62
C ALA A 718 -9.29 -23.99 -7.23
N LEU A 719 -8.69 -24.32 -6.07
CA LEU A 719 -8.78 -25.63 -5.44
C LEU A 719 -9.92 -25.59 -4.42
N VAL A 720 -10.88 -26.50 -4.56
CA VAL A 720 -12.03 -26.54 -3.61
C VAL A 720 -12.27 -27.94 -3.07
N ALA A 721 -12.71 -28.04 -1.84
CA ALA A 721 -13.19 -29.28 -1.26
C ALA A 721 -14.70 -29.22 -1.06
N VAL A 722 -15.40 -30.27 -1.48
CA VAL A 722 -16.86 -30.39 -1.49
C VAL A 722 -17.27 -31.52 -0.56
N PRO A 723 -18.12 -31.26 0.45
CA PRO A 723 -18.59 -32.29 1.38
C PRO A 723 -19.27 -33.45 0.67
N ARG A 724 -19.04 -34.67 1.16
CA ARG A 724 -19.66 -35.87 0.59
C ARG A 724 -21.18 -35.79 0.50
N GLY A 725 -21.71 -36.16 -0.67
CA GLY A 725 -23.12 -36.12 -1.00
C GLY A 725 -23.58 -34.83 -1.68
N GLN A 726 -22.70 -33.82 -1.74
CA GLN A 726 -22.98 -32.55 -2.42
C GLN A 726 -22.30 -32.43 -3.82
N GLU A 727 -21.51 -33.40 -4.23
CA GLU A 727 -20.68 -33.36 -5.46
C GLU A 727 -21.56 -33.13 -6.73
N LYS A 728 -22.76 -33.75 -6.78
CA LYS A 728 -23.65 -33.59 -7.93
C LYS A 728 -24.28 -32.22 -8.01
N ALA A 729 -24.63 -31.63 -6.85
CA ALA A 729 -25.19 -30.30 -6.78
C ALA A 729 -24.13 -29.29 -7.18
N PHE A 730 -22.92 -29.41 -6.61
CA PHE A 730 -21.79 -28.58 -6.98
C PHE A 730 -21.40 -28.69 -8.46
N ALA A 731 -21.28 -29.91 -9.01
CA ALA A 731 -21.04 -30.10 -10.44
C ALA A 731 -22.13 -29.47 -11.31
N GLY A 732 -23.37 -29.49 -10.84
CA GLY A 732 -24.49 -28.80 -11.49
C GLY A 732 -24.29 -27.29 -11.55
N LEU A 733 -23.85 -26.67 -10.46
CA LEU A 733 -23.49 -25.25 -10.42
C LEU A 733 -22.33 -24.94 -11.37
N CYS A 734 -21.28 -25.76 -11.39
CA CYS A 734 -20.15 -25.57 -12.32
C CYS A 734 -20.61 -25.53 -13.78
N VAL A 735 -21.55 -26.42 -14.16
CA VAL A 735 -22.13 -26.43 -15.51
C VAL A 735 -22.97 -25.18 -15.75
N GLU A 736 -23.76 -24.76 -14.79
CA GLU A 736 -24.63 -23.57 -14.87
C GLU A 736 -23.80 -22.29 -15.10
N TYR A 737 -22.71 -22.14 -14.35
CA TYR A 737 -21.80 -21.01 -14.48
C TYR A 737 -20.77 -21.15 -15.63
N GLY A 738 -20.71 -22.33 -16.28
CA GLY A 738 -19.78 -22.57 -17.38
C GLY A 738 -18.31 -22.64 -16.95
N VAL A 739 -18.05 -23.02 -15.71
CA VAL A 739 -16.70 -23.16 -15.16
C VAL A 739 -16.26 -24.63 -15.23
N PRO A 740 -15.13 -24.95 -15.91
CA PRO A 740 -14.58 -26.30 -15.90
C PRO A 740 -14.24 -26.75 -14.47
N ALA A 741 -14.60 -27.98 -14.12
CA ALA A 741 -14.32 -28.59 -12.82
C ALA A 741 -13.81 -30.01 -13.00
N THR A 742 -12.61 -30.28 -12.45
CA THR A 742 -11.95 -31.61 -12.51
C THR A 742 -11.84 -32.19 -11.11
N ALA A 743 -12.47 -33.34 -10.86
CA ALA A 743 -12.31 -34.06 -9.59
C ALA A 743 -10.90 -34.67 -9.51
N LEU A 744 -10.10 -34.23 -8.56
CA LEU A 744 -8.71 -34.66 -8.38
C LEU A 744 -8.55 -35.78 -7.36
N GLY A 745 -9.44 -35.85 -6.35
CA GLY A 745 -9.24 -36.78 -5.26
C GLY A 745 -10.09 -36.48 -4.05
N VAL A 746 -9.55 -36.78 -2.89
CA VAL A 746 -10.26 -36.64 -1.61
C VAL A 746 -9.35 -36.13 -0.52
N THR A 747 -9.90 -35.38 0.42
CA THR A 747 -9.26 -35.15 1.72
C THR A 747 -9.25 -36.43 2.54
N ASP A 748 -8.20 -36.70 3.28
CA ASP A 748 -8.12 -37.89 4.14
C ASP A 748 -7.46 -37.55 5.48
N PRO A 749 -8.23 -37.50 6.57
CA PRO A 749 -7.69 -37.16 7.90
C PRO A 749 -6.77 -38.26 8.48
N ASN A 750 -6.71 -39.44 7.86
CA ASN A 750 -5.82 -40.52 8.26
C ASN A 750 -4.56 -40.62 7.40
N GLN A 751 -4.50 -39.84 6.31
CA GLN A 751 -3.31 -39.73 5.46
C GLN A 751 -2.30 -38.80 6.12
N ASP A 752 -1.09 -39.29 6.35
CA ASP A 752 0.03 -38.47 6.83
C ASP A 752 0.68 -37.72 5.68
N GLY A 753 0.09 -36.57 5.33
CA GLY A 753 0.60 -35.72 4.26
C GLY A 753 -0.16 -35.82 2.93
N ILE A 754 0.52 -35.60 1.81
CA ILE A 754 -0.04 -35.55 0.45
C ILE A 754 0.45 -36.77 -0.33
N ASP A 755 -0.49 -37.52 -0.93
CA ASP A 755 -0.22 -38.62 -1.84
C ASP A 755 -0.73 -38.32 -3.24
N ILE A 756 0.18 -38.19 -4.21
CA ILE A 756 -0.17 -38.01 -5.62
C ILE A 756 0.08 -39.35 -6.33
N ARG A 757 -1.03 -40.03 -6.66
CA ARG A 757 -1.03 -41.40 -7.18
C ARG A 757 -0.06 -41.55 -8.34
N ASP A 758 0.75 -42.63 -8.31
CA ASP A 758 1.74 -43.00 -9.32
C ASP A 758 2.85 -41.95 -9.53
N GLN A 759 2.91 -40.91 -8.68
CA GLN A 759 3.94 -39.88 -8.68
C GLN A 759 4.78 -39.96 -7.39
N PHE A 760 4.28 -39.41 -6.29
CA PHE A 760 5.01 -39.35 -5.02
C PHE A 760 4.07 -39.17 -3.83
N SER A 761 4.60 -39.43 -2.63
CA SER A 761 4.00 -39.07 -1.36
C SER A 761 5.00 -38.28 -0.52
N ILE A 762 4.51 -37.26 0.23
CA ILE A 762 5.31 -36.46 1.16
C ILE A 762 4.55 -36.35 2.48
N GLY A 763 5.20 -36.78 3.57
CA GLY A 763 4.62 -36.71 4.92
C GLY A 763 4.58 -35.30 5.51
N PHE A 764 3.69 -35.07 6.48
CA PHE A 764 3.52 -33.75 7.12
C PHE A 764 4.78 -33.23 7.81
N ASP A 765 5.56 -34.10 8.46
CA ASP A 765 6.79 -33.67 9.14
C ASP A 765 7.79 -33.07 8.14
N GLU A 766 7.92 -33.69 6.96
CA GLU A 766 8.83 -33.21 5.91
C GLU A 766 8.31 -31.95 5.25
N LEU A 767 7.01 -31.89 4.93
CA LEU A 767 6.36 -30.70 4.38
C LEU A 767 6.51 -29.51 5.34
N ARG A 768 6.18 -29.73 6.61
CA ARG A 768 6.27 -28.67 7.63
C ARG A 768 7.71 -28.19 7.83
N ALA A 769 8.68 -29.12 7.91
CA ALA A 769 10.09 -28.76 8.04
C ALA A 769 10.59 -27.91 6.86
N ALA A 770 10.20 -28.25 5.62
CA ALA A 770 10.55 -27.45 4.45
C ALA A 770 9.85 -26.10 4.44
N PHE A 771 8.53 -26.06 4.72
CA PHE A 771 7.69 -24.89 4.61
C PHE A 771 8.01 -23.81 5.66
N THR A 772 8.26 -24.20 6.93
CA THR A 772 8.37 -23.24 8.05
C THR A 772 9.79 -22.79 8.37
N SER A 773 10.84 -23.40 7.81
CA SER A 773 12.22 -23.19 8.29
C SER A 773 12.91 -21.94 7.71
N THR A 774 12.46 -21.41 6.57
CA THR A 774 13.24 -20.45 5.77
C THR A 774 13.35 -19.08 6.42
N LEU A 775 12.25 -18.41 6.75
CA LEU A 775 12.31 -17.08 7.36
C LEU A 775 12.93 -17.09 8.76
N PRO A 776 12.61 -18.03 9.68
CA PRO A 776 13.30 -18.11 10.96
C PRO A 776 14.81 -18.32 10.84
N ARG A 777 15.27 -19.09 9.86
CA ARG A 777 16.70 -19.29 9.60
C ARG A 777 17.39 -18.01 9.12
N LEU A 778 16.72 -17.22 8.27
CA LEU A 778 17.28 -15.99 7.68
C LEU A 778 17.24 -14.81 8.64
N PHE A 779 16.16 -14.67 9.41
CA PHE A 779 15.92 -13.48 10.22
C PHE A 779 15.93 -13.73 11.73
N GLY A 780 16.22 -14.94 12.15
CA GLY A 780 16.16 -15.37 13.54
C GLY A 780 14.74 -15.74 13.98
N GLY A 781 14.63 -16.49 15.04
CA GLY A 781 13.38 -17.00 15.60
C GLY A 781 13.53 -18.42 16.12
N THR A 782 12.59 -18.89 16.91
CA THR A 782 12.54 -20.27 17.36
C THR A 782 11.90 -21.14 16.29
N THR A 783 12.57 -22.20 15.88
CA THR A 783 12.03 -23.26 15.00
C THR A 783 11.10 -24.23 15.77
N GLU A 784 10.45 -23.76 16.84
CA GLU A 784 9.42 -24.59 17.46
C GLU A 784 8.22 -24.65 16.51
N ALA A 785 8.00 -25.83 15.96
CA ALA A 785 6.84 -26.14 15.13
C ALA A 785 5.57 -25.70 15.85
N ALA A 786 4.83 -24.77 15.26
CA ALA A 786 3.54 -24.40 15.76
C ALA A 786 2.69 -25.67 15.88
N THR A 787 2.37 -26.04 17.11
CA THR A 787 1.35 -27.06 17.35
C THR A 787 0.04 -26.52 16.78
N PRO A 788 -0.67 -27.29 15.94
CA PRO A 788 -1.93 -26.82 15.39
C PRO A 788 -2.85 -26.41 16.53
N GLU A 789 -3.37 -25.18 16.48
CA GLU A 789 -4.43 -24.77 17.40
C GLU A 789 -5.56 -25.79 17.33
N PRO A 790 -6.04 -26.29 18.47
CA PRO A 790 -7.16 -27.21 18.47
C PRO A 790 -8.37 -26.50 17.84
N ALA A 791 -8.93 -27.09 16.79
CA ALA A 791 -10.13 -26.59 16.14
C ALA A 791 -11.16 -26.23 17.22
N THR A 792 -11.57 -24.94 17.28
CA THR A 792 -12.65 -24.51 18.13
C THR A 792 -13.90 -25.26 17.66
N THR A 793 -14.26 -26.31 18.39
CA THR A 793 -15.58 -26.93 18.26
C THR A 793 -16.61 -25.86 18.59
N ASP A 794 -17.54 -25.61 17.70
CA ASP A 794 -18.73 -24.80 17.94
C ASP A 794 -19.33 -25.18 19.29
N GLY A 795 -19.13 -24.32 20.30
CA GLY A 795 -19.74 -24.50 21.60
C GLY A 795 -21.21 -24.19 21.52
N GLU A 796 -22.06 -25.21 21.68
CA GLU A 796 -23.45 -25.01 22.09
C GLU A 796 -23.49 -24.06 23.30
N PRO A 797 -24.44 -23.12 23.37
CA PRO A 797 -24.56 -22.25 24.54
C PRO A 797 -24.97 -23.10 25.74
N ALA A 798 -24.07 -23.22 26.69
CA ALA A 798 -24.38 -23.84 27.98
C ALA A 798 -25.52 -23.07 28.65
N ALA A 799 -26.62 -23.79 28.92
CA ALA A 799 -27.74 -23.28 29.70
C ALA A 799 -27.25 -22.81 31.09
N ALA A 800 -27.53 -21.58 31.41
CA ALA A 800 -27.26 -21.00 32.73
C ALA A 800 -28.13 -21.69 33.79
N ASP A 801 -27.49 -22.20 34.83
CA ASP A 801 -28.15 -22.68 36.03
C ASP A 801 -28.50 -21.47 36.94
N PRO A 802 -29.74 -21.24 37.33
CA PRO A 802 -30.11 -20.08 38.12
C PRO A 802 -30.10 -20.42 39.62
N ALA A 803 -28.94 -20.40 40.27
CA ALA A 803 -28.91 -20.29 41.73
C ALA A 803 -27.53 -19.88 42.26
N THR A 804 -27.56 -18.81 43.04
CA THR A 804 -26.57 -18.22 43.94
C THR A 804 -25.74 -17.07 43.40
N GLY A 805 -26.29 -15.85 43.62
CA GLY A 805 -25.51 -14.64 43.60
C GLY A 805 -24.68 -14.48 44.84
N GLU A 806 -23.41 -14.09 44.65
CA GLU A 806 -22.64 -13.13 45.44
C GLU A 806 -21.26 -12.92 44.81
N PRO A 807 -20.77 -11.69 44.64
CA PRO A 807 -19.47 -11.43 44.02
C PRO A 807 -18.36 -11.61 45.05
N VAL A 808 -17.43 -12.50 44.76
CA VAL A 808 -16.17 -12.63 45.49
C VAL A 808 -15.20 -11.58 44.94
N ALA A 809 -14.81 -10.62 45.78
CA ALA A 809 -13.79 -9.64 45.50
C ALA A 809 -12.41 -10.30 45.34
N ALA A 810 -11.76 -10.08 44.24
CA ALA A 810 -10.35 -10.44 44.01
C ALA A 810 -9.44 -9.42 44.72
N GLU A 811 -8.54 -9.91 45.57
CA GLU A 811 -7.46 -9.13 46.19
C GLU A 811 -6.43 -8.70 45.11
N PRO A 812 -5.88 -7.47 45.19
CA PRO A 812 -4.82 -7.03 44.30
C PRO A 812 -3.48 -7.70 44.61
N PRO A 813 -2.63 -7.97 43.62
CA PRO A 813 -1.30 -8.54 43.86
C PRO A 813 -0.38 -7.52 44.55
N ALA A 814 0.44 -8.05 45.47
CA ALA A 814 1.41 -7.32 46.27
C ALA A 814 2.54 -6.70 45.42
N PRO A 815 3.11 -5.54 45.82
CA PRO A 815 4.15 -4.87 45.06
C PRO A 815 5.49 -5.59 45.15
N ALA A 816 6.19 -5.70 44.03
CA ALA A 816 7.53 -6.24 43.90
C ALA A 816 8.57 -5.37 44.62
N ALA A 817 9.47 -6.02 45.35
CA ALA A 817 10.56 -5.40 46.12
C ALA A 817 11.65 -4.82 45.19
N PRO A 818 12.36 -3.77 45.60
CA PRO A 818 13.35 -3.09 44.77
C PRO A 818 14.65 -3.88 44.70
N VAL A 819 15.17 -4.00 43.47
CA VAL A 819 16.50 -4.55 43.19
C VAL A 819 17.57 -3.49 43.44
N ALA A 820 18.53 -3.85 44.27
CA ALA A 820 19.62 -3.00 44.70
C ALA A 820 20.79 -2.93 43.70
N GLY A 821 21.34 -1.73 43.57
CA GLY A 821 22.74 -1.42 43.43
C GLY A 821 23.54 -1.95 42.23
N GLY A 822 23.78 -1.09 41.20
CA GLY A 822 24.87 -1.27 40.27
C GLY A 822 26.18 -0.70 40.83
N PRO A 823 27.35 -1.12 40.36
CA PRO A 823 28.59 -0.49 40.67
C PRO A 823 29.06 0.51 39.59
N ALA A 824 29.84 1.47 40.11
CA ALA A 824 30.36 2.68 39.51
C ALA A 824 31.24 2.51 38.26
N GLU A 825 31.23 3.56 37.42
CA GLU A 825 32.23 3.86 36.39
C GLU A 825 33.66 3.96 36.88
N PRO A 826 34.67 3.71 36.06
CA PRO A 826 35.93 4.40 36.18
C PRO A 826 36.23 5.32 34.97
N ALA A 827 36.84 6.41 35.33
CA ALA A 827 37.23 7.57 34.57
C ALA A 827 38.20 7.30 33.41
N VAL A 828 38.02 8.10 32.37
CA VAL A 828 38.82 8.20 31.16
C VAL A 828 40.06 9.04 31.43
N SER A 829 41.23 8.60 30.96
CA SER A 829 42.34 9.47 30.61
C SER A 829 43.17 8.85 29.48
N GLY A 830 43.49 9.63 28.48
CA GLY A 830 44.59 9.38 27.55
C GLY A 830 44.29 9.55 26.05
N ALA A 831 44.64 10.70 25.52
CA ALA A 831 44.66 11.01 24.09
C ALA A 831 45.94 10.46 23.40
N PRO A 832 46.12 10.59 22.07
CA PRO A 832 46.66 9.58 21.16
C PRO A 832 48.15 9.77 20.79
N PRO A 833 48.72 8.95 19.93
CA PRO A 833 49.63 9.49 18.96
C PRO A 833 49.31 9.14 17.51
N ALA A 834 49.62 10.11 16.68
CA ALA A 834 49.62 10.10 15.24
C ALA A 834 50.78 9.25 14.65
N ALA A 835 50.55 8.66 13.49
CA ALA A 835 51.57 8.26 12.52
C ALA A 835 50.87 8.05 11.15
N ALA A 836 51.22 8.84 10.26
CA ALA A 836 52.22 8.80 9.19
C ALA A 836 51.62 8.37 7.84
N VAL A 837 51.54 9.36 6.98
CA VAL A 837 51.28 9.36 5.54
C VAL A 837 52.34 8.56 4.78
N VAL A 838 51.92 7.68 3.87
CA VAL A 838 52.73 7.26 2.73
C VAL A 838 51.94 7.53 1.45
N ALA A 839 52.46 8.46 0.65
CA ALA A 839 52.02 8.80 -0.67
C ALA A 839 52.56 7.76 -1.66
N GLY A 840 51.66 7.21 -2.50
CA GLY A 840 52.06 6.47 -3.68
C GLY A 840 51.36 7.06 -4.91
N THR A 841 52.17 7.71 -5.75
CA THR A 841 51.84 8.24 -7.06
C THR A 841 51.67 7.11 -8.04
N VAL A 842 50.57 7.10 -8.82
CA VAL A 842 50.48 6.34 -10.08
C VAL A 842 50.02 7.26 -11.20
N GLU A 843 50.81 7.28 -12.25
CA GLU A 843 50.73 8.07 -13.47
C GLU A 843 49.47 7.81 -14.28
N THR A 844 48.94 8.89 -14.82
CA THR A 844 47.97 8.96 -15.89
C THR A 844 48.62 8.71 -17.25
N THR A 845 48.10 7.80 -18.04
CA THR A 845 48.28 7.77 -19.49
C THR A 845 46.91 7.85 -20.19
N ALA A 846 46.79 8.91 -20.98
CA ALA A 846 45.69 9.12 -21.92
C ALA A 846 45.92 8.29 -23.21
N PRO A 847 44.88 7.84 -23.91
CA PRO A 847 45.03 7.46 -25.30
C PRO A 847 44.52 8.51 -26.27
N ALA A 848 45.23 8.53 -27.41
CA ALA A 848 45.24 9.50 -28.49
C ALA A 848 43.97 9.50 -29.34
N GLU A 849 43.73 10.71 -29.91
CA GLU A 849 42.89 10.99 -31.06
C GLU A 849 43.21 10.14 -32.29
N VAL A 850 42.17 9.74 -33.04
CA VAL A 850 42.30 9.39 -34.48
C VAL A 850 41.22 10.14 -35.27
N ALA A 851 41.75 10.78 -36.33
CA ALA A 851 41.15 11.81 -37.16
C ALA A 851 40.06 11.33 -38.12
N GLU A 852 39.25 12.34 -38.50
CA GLU A 852 38.30 12.37 -39.62
C GLU A 852 38.90 12.04 -40.99
N THR A 853 38.08 11.40 -41.84
CA THR A 853 37.96 11.71 -43.30
C THR A 853 36.69 11.02 -43.80
N GLY A 854 35.68 11.61 -44.40
CA GLY A 854 35.54 12.30 -45.64
C GLY A 854 34.16 11.93 -46.18
N ASP A 855 33.29 12.87 -46.37
CA ASP A 855 32.11 12.86 -47.23
C ASP A 855 32.54 12.95 -48.73
N PRO A 856 31.78 12.61 -49.80
CA PRO A 856 30.40 13.04 -50.07
C PRO A 856 29.58 12.15 -51.06
N GLY A 857 28.27 12.48 -51.22
CA GLY A 857 27.59 12.27 -52.48
C GLY A 857 26.11 11.95 -52.51
N THR A 858 25.32 12.95 -52.53
CA THR A 858 24.09 13.21 -53.35
C THR A 858 23.28 12.06 -53.96
N ALA A 859 21.96 11.98 -53.69
CA ALA A 859 20.86 12.28 -54.62
C ALA A 859 19.49 11.82 -54.05
N ALA A 860 18.58 12.74 -54.00
CA ALA A 860 17.12 12.52 -54.11
C ALA A 860 16.77 12.64 -55.62
N PRO A 861 15.53 12.42 -56.14
CA PRO A 861 14.20 12.41 -55.51
C PRO A 861 13.19 11.41 -56.12
N ALA A 862 12.00 11.36 -55.62
CA ALA A 862 10.67 11.44 -56.26
C ALA A 862 9.59 10.55 -55.58
N GLY A 863 8.56 11.15 -55.03
CA GLY A 863 7.22 10.54 -54.89
C GLY A 863 6.46 10.74 -56.21
N PRO A 864 5.12 10.61 -56.31
CA PRO A 864 4.06 10.23 -55.35
C PRO A 864 3.06 9.20 -55.96
N THR A 865 2.01 8.76 -55.29
CA THR A 865 0.57 8.81 -55.68
C THR A 865 -0.27 7.78 -54.90
N ASP A 866 -1.24 8.34 -54.18
CA ASP A 866 -2.69 8.09 -54.20
C ASP A 866 -3.31 6.68 -54.00
N THR A 867 -4.04 6.65 -52.91
CA THR A 867 -5.33 6.01 -52.50
C THR A 867 -6.13 5.22 -53.56
N PRO A 868 -7.07 4.30 -53.15
CA PRO A 868 -8.14 4.64 -52.20
C PRO A 868 -8.16 3.94 -50.87
#